data_3c41008987fbbf7ec6226a80c16dd5d4
#
_entry.id   3c41008987fbbf7ec6226a80c16dd5d4
#
_cell.length_a   1.000
_cell.length_b   1.000
_cell.length_c   1.000
_cell.angle_alpha   90.00
_cell.angle_beta   90.00
_cell.angle_gamma   90.00
#
_symmetry.space_group_name_H-M   'P 1'
#
loop_
_entity.id
_entity.type
_entity.pdbx_description
1 polymer ?
#
loop_
_entity_poly.entity_id
_entity_poly.type
_entity_poly.pdbx_seq_one_letter_code
_entity_poly.pdbx_strand_id
1 'polypeptide(L)'
;MNSTDKRWGLASEAFRPPRRMPDIIERRSLIERLRSAVEGQIVRVLAPAGYGKTELLAAFYQTLRMDGVPVGWLDMARLGRKPLAPALAAAFGFADMAADAEISLDTVIEAIAAIPAQRSVVLLDGVAPVHGPLLGPLLEMLPDRISLVMASRHDPGIPISRFRIRGLLSDLGPADLAFTMAETRRLAAHWSPGDLDRLCKATLGWPALVRLAVLSLSGRRDEREMERVCSGAHPDIRSFVREEVLAGTGPRDATILSVAACLGEAPRLLICELAGAADGRSPEKLDDLVPALLPLDERADWFACHPMMRAVLRIDLAAEETRQLHSQAAAWFAGQGLIEKAVLHAGHAGDFGFAAHTIQAAGGVDLFLRAGYKVLRRLLDGLPTEVIEASPGLRLCAALVLAKEGRILAAREAMDELKALARDDRQAELPEHVVVHIDSLLDIYEDRRFEPEQIEWLENRLRSQRLRDTWELGWLHNHLCIAHTRQGALRRARLHALKALECYRSEGTPYAQAFMLVHLALVNLMGGRLAAAAHFSRQAEDLARRTQGHDETLLAIARIPLAEALYRQGHVRAADSILEECLPLVAAGEGWVDLYARGFVSWARCRFRLKGLDEALRITDRAARVAEDRRLPRLDLVVTILRVELLTLAGALGAAEQAARALPGEGGWPTRREMRDAQVALARLRLQQGESDEARRLLLDLVSHTQDDDDALTGLSARIVLAEACHAGHDPAAGMETLIEAASLALEHDLVEPFVAEGESFRDLVRALMRRSGLATFPSDIAAFLNRVLALGGGGLERPGLGLLSERELGVLALMAAGHRNKQIARDLGITEATVKFHIKNLFAKLGVSRRAVAVSLASAMGLLEQSPTPGGGHKRGEL
;
A
#
# COMPACT_ATOMS: atom_id res chain seq x y z
N MET A 1 3.49 46.43 -48.19
CA MET A 1 2.14 46.53 -47.62
C MET A 1 1.16 46.36 -48.76
N ASN A 2 0.64 45.17 -48.91
CA ASN A 2 -0.29 44.85 -49.99
C ASN A 2 -1.65 45.54 -49.78
N SER A 3 -2.24 46.01 -50.89
CA SER A 3 -3.54 46.71 -50.95
C SER A 3 -4.73 45.98 -50.37
N THR A 4 -4.64 44.72 -50.19
CA THR A 4 -5.66 43.79 -49.63
C THR A 4 -5.86 43.94 -48.09
N ASP A 5 -4.85 44.42 -47.35
CA ASP A 5 -4.93 44.57 -45.90
C ASP A 5 -5.87 45.67 -45.42
N LYS A 6 -6.15 46.66 -46.23
CA LYS A 6 -6.99 47.80 -45.87
C LYS A 6 -8.48 47.62 -46.01
N ARG A 7 -8.95 46.67 -46.84
CA ARG A 7 -10.40 46.48 -47.12
C ARG A 7 -11.16 45.82 -45.96
N TRP A 8 -10.55 44.89 -45.23
CA TRP A 8 -11.21 44.11 -44.17
C TRP A 8 -10.98 44.62 -42.74
N GLY A 9 -10.17 45.68 -42.59
CA GLY A 9 -9.81 46.24 -41.30
C GLY A 9 -9.13 45.23 -40.35
N LEU A 10 -8.54 44.16 -40.92
CA LEU A 10 -7.69 43.22 -40.22
C LEU A 10 -6.23 43.57 -40.45
N ALA A 11 -5.44 43.70 -39.39
CA ALA A 11 -4.01 43.89 -39.52
C ALA A 11 -3.39 42.62 -40.10
N SER A 12 -2.32 42.75 -40.90
CA SER A 12 -1.56 41.60 -41.45
C SER A 12 -1.10 40.57 -40.39
N GLU A 13 -1.10 40.99 -39.15
CA GLU A 13 -0.80 40.18 -37.98
C GLU A 13 -1.85 39.13 -37.67
N ALA A 14 -3.11 39.23 -38.16
CA ALA A 14 -4.13 38.20 -37.94
C ALA A 14 -3.87 36.88 -38.70
N PHE A 15 -3.01 36.96 -39.74
CA PHE A 15 -2.67 35.84 -40.63
C PHE A 15 -1.26 35.30 -40.40
N ARG A 16 -0.62 35.70 -39.35
CA ARG A 16 0.74 35.23 -38.97
C ARG A 16 0.83 34.90 -37.49
N PRO A 17 1.56 33.85 -37.13
CA PRO A 17 1.82 33.59 -35.72
C PRO A 17 2.56 34.76 -35.07
N PRO A 18 2.36 35.00 -33.78
CA PRO A 18 3.14 36.00 -33.05
C PRO A 18 4.63 35.68 -33.10
N ARG A 19 5.46 36.71 -32.93
CA ARG A 19 6.92 36.54 -32.81
C ARG A 19 7.21 35.68 -31.57
N ARG A 20 7.99 34.61 -31.75
CA ARG A 20 8.45 33.78 -30.62
C ARG A 20 9.26 34.64 -29.65
N MET A 21 9.00 34.48 -28.38
CA MET A 21 9.81 35.12 -27.35
C MET A 21 11.17 34.42 -27.28
N PRO A 22 12.28 35.16 -27.02
CA PRO A 22 13.55 34.52 -26.65
C PRO A 22 13.35 33.68 -25.38
N ASP A 23 14.10 32.62 -25.22
CA ASP A 23 14.09 31.73 -24.05
C ASP A 23 12.84 30.85 -23.84
N ILE A 24 12.11 30.55 -24.90
CA ILE A 24 11.04 29.53 -24.84
C ILE A 24 11.63 28.15 -25.01
N ILE A 25 11.18 27.23 -24.15
CA ILE A 25 11.51 25.80 -24.25
C ILE A 25 10.92 25.23 -25.55
N GLU A 26 11.76 24.64 -26.37
CA GLU A 26 11.31 23.84 -27.50
C GLU A 26 10.68 22.53 -27.01
N ARG A 27 9.40 22.35 -27.29
CA ARG A 27 8.61 21.18 -26.86
C ARG A 27 8.51 20.14 -27.97
N ARG A 28 9.66 19.54 -28.32
CA ARG A 28 9.78 18.62 -29.46
C ARG A 28 8.76 17.48 -29.40
N SER A 29 8.58 16.89 -28.24
CA SER A 29 7.61 15.79 -28.05
C SER A 29 6.17 16.20 -28.38
N LEU A 30 5.75 17.41 -28.00
CA LEU A 30 4.42 17.92 -28.33
C LEU A 30 4.28 18.28 -29.82
N ILE A 31 5.33 18.81 -30.45
CA ILE A 31 5.35 19.09 -31.87
C ILE A 31 5.25 17.79 -32.67
N GLU A 32 5.98 16.74 -32.30
CA GLU A 32 5.90 15.42 -32.90
C GLU A 32 4.49 14.81 -32.71
N ARG A 33 3.93 14.97 -31.53
CA ARG A 33 2.56 14.52 -31.23
C ARG A 33 1.51 15.28 -32.05
N LEU A 34 1.65 16.59 -32.24
CA LEU A 34 0.81 17.36 -33.17
C LEU A 34 0.99 16.88 -34.62
N ARG A 35 2.25 16.59 -35.04
CA ARG A 35 2.54 16.08 -36.36
C ARG A 35 1.83 14.75 -36.64
N SER A 36 1.86 13.83 -35.69
CA SER A 36 1.12 12.56 -35.79
C SER A 36 -0.40 12.78 -35.71
N ALA A 37 -0.86 13.67 -34.86
CA ALA A 37 -2.29 13.95 -34.68
C ALA A 37 -2.98 14.60 -35.91
N VAL A 38 -2.25 15.44 -36.67
CA VAL A 38 -2.82 16.04 -37.90
C VAL A 38 -3.07 15.01 -39.01
N GLU A 39 -2.48 13.81 -38.93
CA GLU A 39 -2.83 12.69 -39.81
C GLU A 39 -4.30 12.27 -39.63
N GLY A 40 -4.86 12.46 -38.45
CA GLY A 40 -6.24 12.16 -38.09
C GLY A 40 -7.29 13.18 -38.56
N GLN A 41 -6.92 14.33 -39.06
CA GLN A 41 -7.75 15.42 -39.62
C GLN A 41 -8.05 16.57 -38.66
N ILE A 42 -8.50 16.36 -37.41
CA ILE A 42 -8.84 17.44 -36.46
C ILE A 42 -8.02 17.28 -35.18
N VAL A 43 -7.37 18.36 -34.77
CA VAL A 43 -6.70 18.44 -33.46
C VAL A 43 -7.28 19.60 -32.67
N ARG A 44 -7.75 19.33 -31.49
CA ARG A 44 -8.23 20.33 -30.55
C ARG A 44 -7.23 20.49 -29.38
N VAL A 45 -6.72 21.69 -29.18
CA VAL A 45 -5.85 22.08 -28.07
C VAL A 45 -6.68 22.92 -27.10
N LEU A 46 -7.22 22.27 -26.08
CA LEU A 46 -8.12 22.90 -25.12
C LEU A 46 -7.40 23.06 -23.77
N ALA A 47 -7.05 24.29 -23.42
CA ALA A 47 -6.45 24.59 -22.12
C ALA A 47 -6.63 26.08 -21.80
N PRO A 48 -6.63 26.46 -20.53
CA PRO A 48 -6.79 27.85 -20.10
C PRO A 48 -5.67 28.80 -20.52
N ALA A 49 -5.77 30.06 -20.03
CA ALA A 49 -4.73 31.04 -20.18
C ALA A 49 -3.39 30.53 -19.60
N GLY A 50 -2.28 30.90 -20.22
CA GLY A 50 -0.95 30.59 -19.72
C GLY A 50 -0.44 29.15 -19.92
N TYR A 51 -1.16 28.27 -20.62
CA TYR A 51 -0.68 26.93 -20.97
C TYR A 51 0.18 26.85 -22.23
N GLY A 52 0.46 27.99 -22.85
CA GLY A 52 1.38 28.05 -24.00
C GLY A 52 0.79 27.53 -25.33
N LYS A 53 -0.54 27.53 -25.48
CA LYS A 53 -1.22 27.06 -26.71
C LYS A 53 -0.75 27.81 -27.94
N THR A 54 -0.78 29.14 -27.92
CA THR A 54 -0.34 30.01 -29.03
C THR A 54 1.12 29.76 -29.39
N GLU A 55 1.99 29.61 -28.37
CA GLU A 55 3.42 29.33 -28.58
C GLU A 55 3.65 27.95 -29.19
N LEU A 56 2.87 26.95 -28.77
CA LEU A 56 2.92 25.60 -29.35
C LEU A 56 2.50 25.63 -30.82
N LEU A 57 1.37 26.29 -31.12
CA LEU A 57 0.89 26.41 -32.50
C LEU A 57 1.87 27.20 -33.36
N ALA A 58 2.48 28.28 -32.83
CA ALA A 58 3.47 29.07 -33.55
C ALA A 58 4.75 28.26 -33.83
N ALA A 59 5.20 27.46 -32.89
CA ALA A 59 6.31 26.53 -33.10
C ALA A 59 5.97 25.47 -34.15
N PHE A 60 4.78 24.90 -34.08
CA PHE A 60 4.30 23.93 -35.06
C PHE A 60 4.14 24.52 -36.44
N TYR A 61 3.64 25.73 -36.57
CA TYR A 61 3.56 26.48 -37.83
C TYR A 61 4.94 26.59 -38.50
N GLN A 62 5.95 26.96 -37.76
CA GLN A 62 7.33 27.05 -38.27
C GLN A 62 7.87 25.69 -38.71
N THR A 63 7.61 24.64 -37.94
CA THR A 63 8.02 23.28 -38.30
C THR A 63 7.38 22.84 -39.60
N LEU A 64 6.07 23.01 -39.77
CA LEU A 64 5.34 22.70 -41.02
C LEU A 64 5.89 23.46 -42.23
N ARG A 65 6.21 24.74 -42.04
CA ARG A 65 6.82 25.54 -43.09
C ARG A 65 8.21 25.07 -43.51
N MET A 66 9.03 24.67 -42.54
CA MET A 66 10.35 24.09 -42.85
C MET A 66 10.25 22.76 -43.58
N ASP A 67 9.22 21.98 -43.26
CA ASP A 67 8.94 20.71 -43.93
C ASP A 67 8.25 20.88 -45.29
N GLY A 68 8.01 22.11 -45.73
CA GLY A 68 7.33 22.41 -47.02
C GLY A 68 5.82 22.11 -47.03
N VAL A 69 5.21 21.92 -45.83
CA VAL A 69 3.76 21.68 -45.72
C VAL A 69 3.00 23.00 -45.84
N PRO A 70 2.01 23.12 -46.76
CA PRO A 70 1.17 24.31 -46.85
C PRO A 70 0.41 24.54 -45.55
N VAL A 71 0.59 25.70 -44.93
CA VAL A 71 -0.03 26.00 -43.63
C VAL A 71 -0.56 27.42 -43.59
N GLY A 72 -1.85 27.56 -43.20
CA GLY A 72 -2.52 28.81 -42.95
C GLY A 72 -2.71 29.07 -41.47
N TRP A 73 -2.44 30.31 -41.02
CA TRP A 73 -2.65 30.78 -39.65
C TRP A 73 -3.78 31.79 -39.57
N LEU A 74 -4.71 31.59 -38.60
CA LEU A 74 -5.79 32.51 -38.30
C LEU A 74 -5.84 32.78 -36.77
N ASP A 75 -5.73 34.08 -36.40
CA ASP A 75 -6.06 34.55 -35.06
C ASP A 75 -7.57 34.81 -34.99
N MET A 76 -8.32 33.89 -34.41
CA MET A 76 -9.77 33.92 -34.31
C MET A 76 -10.27 35.05 -33.39
N ALA A 77 -9.52 35.43 -32.40
CA ALA A 77 -9.89 36.54 -31.54
C ALA A 77 -9.90 37.88 -32.28
N ARG A 78 -8.96 38.07 -33.21
CA ARG A 78 -8.94 39.26 -34.11
C ARG A 78 -9.92 39.15 -35.26
N LEU A 79 -10.19 37.95 -35.73
CA LEU A 79 -11.22 37.72 -36.79
C LEU A 79 -12.61 38.05 -36.26
N GLY A 80 -12.95 37.68 -35.04
CA GLY A 80 -14.27 37.90 -34.44
C GLY A 80 -15.38 37.19 -35.24
N ARG A 81 -16.42 37.95 -35.67
CA ARG A 81 -17.56 37.45 -36.45
C ARG A 81 -17.42 37.71 -37.94
N LYS A 82 -16.25 38.12 -38.44
CA LYS A 82 -16.04 38.37 -39.88
C LYS A 82 -16.09 37.07 -40.67
N PRO A 83 -16.39 37.13 -42.00
CA PRO A 83 -16.47 35.94 -42.84
C PRO A 83 -15.19 35.12 -42.83
N LEU A 84 -15.33 33.81 -42.71
CA LEU A 84 -14.22 32.87 -42.62
C LEU A 84 -13.54 32.59 -43.97
N ALA A 85 -14.33 32.56 -45.06
CA ALA A 85 -13.80 32.21 -46.40
C ALA A 85 -12.70 33.16 -46.89
N PRO A 86 -12.89 34.49 -46.95
CA PRO A 86 -11.81 35.39 -47.37
C PRO A 86 -10.63 35.42 -46.39
N ALA A 87 -10.89 35.16 -45.12
CA ALA A 87 -9.83 35.08 -44.13
C ALA A 87 -8.93 33.83 -44.33
N LEU A 88 -9.53 32.69 -44.64
CA LEU A 88 -8.80 31.48 -45.04
C LEU A 88 -7.99 31.68 -46.31
N ALA A 89 -8.60 32.31 -47.33
CA ALA A 89 -7.89 32.65 -48.56
C ALA A 89 -6.66 33.54 -48.31
N ALA A 90 -6.79 34.53 -47.45
CA ALA A 90 -5.67 35.39 -47.06
C ALA A 90 -4.58 34.61 -46.29
N ALA A 91 -4.95 33.68 -45.41
CA ALA A 91 -4.01 32.87 -44.62
C ALA A 91 -3.15 31.93 -45.54
N PHE A 92 -3.70 31.51 -46.70
CA PHE A 92 -2.93 30.71 -47.69
C PHE A 92 -2.30 31.53 -48.80
N GLY A 93 -2.46 32.86 -48.77
CA GLY A 93 -1.84 33.77 -49.72
C GLY A 93 -2.59 33.90 -51.06
N PHE A 94 -3.87 33.50 -51.14
CA PHE A 94 -4.74 33.65 -52.33
C PHE A 94 -5.29 35.07 -52.37
N ALA A 95 -4.52 36.01 -52.91
CA ALA A 95 -4.80 37.44 -52.83
C ALA A 95 -6.10 37.85 -53.52
N ASP A 96 -6.40 37.26 -54.67
CA ASP A 96 -7.62 37.57 -55.45
C ASP A 96 -8.90 37.05 -54.74
N MET A 97 -8.86 35.83 -54.20
CA MET A 97 -9.93 35.23 -53.41
C MET A 97 -10.14 35.96 -52.08
N ALA A 98 -9.07 36.40 -51.44
CA ALA A 98 -9.13 37.20 -50.22
C ALA A 98 -9.73 38.59 -50.41
N ALA A 99 -9.70 39.12 -51.63
CA ALA A 99 -10.30 40.40 -51.99
C ALA A 99 -11.80 40.32 -52.28
N ASP A 100 -12.31 39.14 -52.54
CA ASP A 100 -13.74 38.89 -52.83
C ASP A 100 -14.52 38.67 -51.49
N ALA A 101 -15.41 39.62 -51.20
CA ALA A 101 -16.24 39.57 -49.98
C ALA A 101 -17.35 38.51 -50.02
N GLU A 102 -17.76 38.08 -51.19
CA GLU A 102 -18.84 37.13 -51.41
C GLU A 102 -18.34 35.73 -51.75
N ILE A 103 -17.01 35.51 -51.67
CA ILE A 103 -16.44 34.21 -51.98
C ILE A 103 -17.02 33.12 -51.05
N SER A 104 -17.36 31.99 -51.63
CA SER A 104 -17.88 30.86 -50.87
C SER A 104 -16.79 30.09 -50.13
N LEU A 105 -17.15 29.47 -49.02
CA LEU A 105 -16.22 28.65 -48.25
C LEU A 105 -15.76 27.43 -49.05
N ASP A 106 -16.65 26.83 -49.88
CA ASP A 106 -16.34 25.70 -50.74
C ASP A 106 -15.22 26.04 -51.74
N THR A 107 -15.33 27.20 -52.41
CA THR A 107 -14.33 27.62 -53.37
C THR A 107 -12.96 27.78 -52.79
N VAL A 108 -12.88 28.30 -51.56
CA VAL A 108 -11.59 28.46 -50.84
C VAL A 108 -11.03 27.09 -50.38
N ILE A 109 -11.91 26.20 -49.88
CA ILE A 109 -11.51 24.86 -49.48
C ILE A 109 -10.99 24.05 -50.66
N GLU A 110 -11.68 24.12 -51.83
CA GLU A 110 -11.22 23.49 -53.08
C GLU A 110 -9.87 24.02 -53.53
N ALA A 111 -9.65 25.34 -53.45
CA ALA A 111 -8.36 25.95 -53.80
C ALA A 111 -7.24 25.48 -52.86
N ILE A 112 -7.49 25.36 -51.56
CA ILE A 112 -6.51 24.82 -50.59
C ILE A 112 -6.24 23.34 -50.88
N ALA A 113 -7.30 22.55 -51.20
CA ALA A 113 -7.15 21.13 -51.50
C ALA A 113 -6.41 20.89 -52.86
N ALA A 114 -6.45 21.86 -53.79
CA ALA A 114 -5.74 21.83 -55.04
C ALA A 114 -4.25 22.16 -54.97
N ILE A 115 -3.74 22.64 -53.79
CA ILE A 115 -2.32 22.84 -53.61
C ILE A 115 -1.60 21.49 -53.79
N PRO A 116 -0.49 21.43 -54.61
CA PRO A 116 0.19 20.17 -54.87
C PRO A 116 1.05 19.74 -53.64
N ALA A 117 0.37 19.23 -52.63
CA ALA A 117 0.94 18.70 -51.40
C ALA A 117 0.11 17.49 -50.91
N GLN A 118 0.74 16.61 -50.15
CA GLN A 118 0.00 15.49 -49.52
C GLN A 118 -1.10 15.98 -48.59
N ARG A 119 -0.87 17.07 -47.88
CA ARG A 119 -1.79 17.64 -46.90
C ARG A 119 -1.53 19.13 -46.71
N SER A 120 -2.58 19.88 -46.48
CA SER A 120 -2.55 21.28 -46.02
C SER A 120 -3.05 21.38 -44.59
N VAL A 121 -2.53 22.32 -43.81
CA VAL A 121 -2.89 22.46 -42.37
C VAL A 121 -3.43 23.87 -42.10
N VAL A 122 -4.60 23.94 -41.46
CA VAL A 122 -5.20 25.19 -40.99
C VAL A 122 -4.99 25.27 -39.46
N LEU A 123 -4.35 26.32 -38.98
CA LEU A 123 -4.14 26.60 -37.54
C LEU A 123 -5.04 27.76 -37.10
N LEU A 124 -5.94 27.49 -36.18
CA LEU A 124 -6.87 28.45 -35.59
C LEU A 124 -6.47 28.73 -34.16
N ASP A 125 -5.97 29.91 -33.86
CA ASP A 125 -5.64 30.31 -32.48
C ASP A 125 -6.72 31.18 -31.88
N GLY A 126 -7.00 31.01 -30.57
CA GLY A 126 -7.99 31.83 -29.85
C GLY A 126 -9.46 31.55 -30.24
N VAL A 127 -9.78 30.30 -30.53
CA VAL A 127 -11.17 29.89 -30.81
C VAL A 127 -12.03 30.07 -29.56
N ALA A 128 -13.21 30.66 -29.73
CA ALA A 128 -14.20 30.93 -28.68
C ALA A 128 -15.58 30.46 -29.10
N PRO A 129 -16.56 30.28 -28.21
CA PRO A 129 -17.92 29.82 -28.53
C PRO A 129 -18.61 30.69 -29.60
N VAL A 130 -18.29 31.98 -29.63
CA VAL A 130 -18.82 32.91 -30.67
C VAL A 130 -18.47 32.49 -32.11
N HIS A 131 -17.44 31.69 -32.28
CA HIS A 131 -16.96 31.20 -33.56
C HIS A 131 -17.64 29.88 -34.01
N GLY A 132 -18.43 29.23 -33.14
CA GLY A 132 -19.11 27.97 -33.43
C GLY A 132 -19.91 27.98 -34.75
N PRO A 133 -20.76 29.02 -34.99
CA PRO A 133 -21.49 29.14 -36.23
C PRO A 133 -20.64 29.29 -37.51
N LEU A 134 -19.40 29.83 -37.36
CA LEU A 134 -18.46 29.96 -38.48
C LEU A 134 -17.70 28.66 -38.77
N LEU A 135 -17.42 27.87 -37.73
CA LEU A 135 -16.62 26.65 -37.82
C LEU A 135 -17.45 25.40 -38.14
N GLY A 136 -18.74 25.39 -37.84
CA GLY A 136 -19.64 24.29 -38.19
C GLY A 136 -19.62 23.92 -39.69
N PRO A 137 -19.89 24.88 -40.60
CA PRO A 137 -19.80 24.65 -42.05
C PRO A 137 -18.40 24.21 -42.50
N LEU A 138 -17.33 24.82 -41.97
CA LEU A 138 -15.95 24.41 -42.30
C LEU A 138 -15.70 22.93 -41.98
N LEU A 139 -16.14 22.47 -40.80
CA LEU A 139 -15.98 21.09 -40.41
C LEU A 139 -16.77 20.09 -41.24
N GLU A 140 -17.93 20.53 -41.77
CA GLU A 140 -18.78 19.69 -42.64
C GLU A 140 -18.18 19.46 -44.02
N MET A 141 -17.45 20.43 -44.50
CA MET A 141 -16.88 20.46 -45.85
C MET A 141 -15.41 20.06 -45.91
N LEU A 142 -14.78 19.73 -44.77
CA LEU A 142 -13.32 19.51 -44.67
C LEU A 142 -12.89 18.23 -45.41
N PRO A 143 -12.13 18.31 -46.51
CA PRO A 143 -11.62 17.14 -47.21
C PRO A 143 -10.50 16.44 -46.43
N ASP A 144 -10.28 15.16 -46.73
CA ASP A 144 -9.24 14.35 -46.05
C ASP A 144 -7.83 14.91 -46.19
N ARG A 145 -7.58 15.74 -47.19
CA ARG A 145 -6.28 16.41 -47.44
C ARG A 145 -6.05 17.66 -46.60
N ILE A 146 -7.08 18.15 -45.89
CA ILE A 146 -6.94 19.35 -45.04
C ILE A 146 -7.10 18.95 -43.58
N SER A 147 -6.14 19.28 -42.78
CA SER A 147 -6.19 19.10 -41.33
C SER A 147 -6.41 20.44 -40.62
N LEU A 148 -7.18 20.37 -39.54
CA LEU A 148 -7.53 21.54 -38.75
C LEU A 148 -6.95 21.38 -37.32
N VAL A 149 -6.17 22.35 -36.88
CA VAL A 149 -5.70 22.43 -35.48
C VAL A 149 -6.31 23.69 -34.87
N MET A 150 -7.08 23.52 -33.79
CA MET A 150 -7.75 24.64 -33.13
C MET A 150 -7.32 24.74 -31.66
N ALA A 151 -6.90 25.91 -31.23
CA ALA A 151 -6.59 26.24 -29.84
C ALA A 151 -7.71 27.10 -29.25
N SER A 152 -8.19 26.68 -28.07
CA SER A 152 -9.25 27.37 -27.34
C SER A 152 -8.99 27.38 -25.85
N ARG A 153 -9.58 28.38 -25.12
CA ARG A 153 -9.55 28.43 -23.65
C ARG A 153 -10.69 27.64 -23.03
N HIS A 154 -11.83 27.60 -23.70
CA HIS A 154 -13.06 26.91 -23.30
C HIS A 154 -13.57 26.04 -24.46
N ASP A 155 -14.46 25.10 -24.17
CA ASP A 155 -15.07 24.32 -25.27
C ASP A 155 -15.82 25.27 -26.22
N PRO A 156 -15.46 25.28 -27.49
CA PRO A 156 -16.07 26.17 -28.47
C PRO A 156 -17.52 25.80 -28.83
N GLY A 157 -18.09 24.73 -28.25
CA GLY A 157 -19.47 24.30 -28.55
C GLY A 157 -19.68 23.77 -29.95
N ILE A 158 -18.65 23.25 -30.60
CA ILE A 158 -18.68 22.74 -31.96
C ILE A 158 -19.09 21.26 -31.97
N PRO A 159 -19.95 20.78 -32.89
CA PRO A 159 -20.39 19.38 -32.93
C PRO A 159 -19.28 18.44 -33.43
N ILE A 160 -18.32 18.13 -32.59
CA ILE A 160 -17.14 17.29 -32.90
C ILE A 160 -17.34 15.79 -32.59
N SER A 161 -18.46 15.40 -31.97
CA SER A 161 -18.71 14.01 -31.54
C SER A 161 -18.63 13.03 -32.73
N ARG A 162 -19.09 13.39 -33.93
CA ARG A 162 -18.98 12.57 -35.14
C ARG A 162 -17.53 12.26 -35.54
N PHE A 163 -16.62 13.21 -35.33
CA PHE A 163 -15.19 13.04 -35.63
C PHE A 163 -14.50 12.15 -34.57
N ARG A 164 -14.93 12.26 -33.30
CA ARG A 164 -14.46 11.38 -32.22
C ARG A 164 -14.86 9.93 -32.51
N ILE A 165 -16.12 9.66 -32.89
CA ILE A 165 -16.58 8.30 -33.21
C ILE A 165 -15.80 7.69 -34.39
N ARG A 166 -15.38 8.50 -35.35
CA ARG A 166 -14.61 8.08 -36.53
C ARG A 166 -13.10 7.98 -36.27
N GLY A 167 -12.61 8.33 -35.05
CA GLY A 167 -11.18 8.37 -34.75
C GLY A 167 -10.41 9.50 -35.46
N LEU A 168 -11.13 10.53 -35.95
CA LEU A 168 -10.53 11.64 -36.68
C LEU A 168 -10.21 12.87 -35.81
N LEU A 169 -10.52 12.80 -34.50
CA LEU A 169 -10.29 13.86 -33.52
C LEU A 169 -9.19 13.46 -32.53
N SER A 170 -8.20 14.32 -32.38
CA SER A 170 -7.20 14.25 -31.33
C SER A 170 -7.34 15.42 -30.36
N ASP A 171 -7.41 15.16 -29.07
CA ASP A 171 -7.51 16.16 -28.02
C ASP A 171 -6.18 16.30 -27.29
N LEU A 172 -5.72 17.55 -27.06
CA LEU A 172 -4.63 17.91 -26.17
C LEU A 172 -5.17 18.81 -25.06
N GLY A 173 -5.10 18.33 -23.83
CA GLY A 173 -5.62 19.02 -22.65
C GLY A 173 -4.54 19.70 -21.79
N PRO A 174 -4.93 20.27 -20.64
CA PRO A 174 -4.02 20.92 -19.70
C PRO A 174 -2.90 19.99 -19.22
N ALA A 175 -3.20 18.70 -18.97
CA ALA A 175 -2.22 17.70 -18.54
C ALA A 175 -1.12 17.46 -19.58
N ASP A 176 -1.48 17.50 -20.88
CA ASP A 176 -0.52 17.35 -21.97
C ASP A 176 0.37 18.59 -22.12
N LEU A 177 -0.20 19.77 -21.84
CA LEU A 177 0.48 21.05 -21.99
C LEU A 177 1.26 21.50 -20.74
N ALA A 178 1.05 20.87 -19.59
CA ALA A 178 1.81 21.15 -18.37
C ALA A 178 3.31 20.89 -18.60
N PHE A 179 4.17 21.69 -17.97
CA PHE A 179 5.62 21.44 -18.00
C PHE A 179 5.95 20.20 -17.16
N THR A 180 6.71 19.30 -17.75
CA THR A 180 7.31 18.20 -17.01
C THR A 180 8.44 18.72 -16.09
N MET A 181 8.83 17.90 -15.10
CA MET A 181 9.99 18.20 -14.26
C MET A 181 11.26 18.48 -15.10
N ALA A 182 11.45 17.76 -16.21
CA ALA A 182 12.59 17.95 -17.12
C ALA A 182 12.54 19.29 -17.85
N GLU A 183 11.36 19.74 -18.28
CA GLU A 183 11.16 21.04 -18.91
C GLU A 183 11.32 22.17 -17.89
N THR A 184 10.76 22.03 -16.68
CA THR A 184 10.96 22.98 -15.58
C THR A 184 12.44 23.15 -15.23
N ARG A 185 13.19 22.04 -15.18
CA ARG A 185 14.65 22.05 -14.93
C ARG A 185 15.42 22.80 -16.02
N ARG A 186 14.99 22.78 -17.27
CA ARG A 186 15.64 23.56 -18.34
C ARG A 186 15.46 25.07 -18.12
N LEU A 187 14.30 25.52 -17.65
CA LEU A 187 14.06 26.94 -17.31
C LEU A 187 14.82 27.37 -16.07
N ALA A 188 14.98 26.49 -15.11
CA ALA A 188 15.58 26.74 -13.81
C ALA A 188 16.84 25.88 -13.60
N ALA A 189 17.77 25.89 -14.59
CA ALA A 189 18.93 24.99 -14.64
C ALA A 189 19.86 25.08 -13.42
N HIS A 190 19.78 26.19 -12.67
CA HIS A 190 20.63 26.43 -11.51
C HIS A 190 19.92 26.19 -10.17
N TRP A 191 18.67 25.66 -10.18
CA TRP A 191 17.90 25.44 -8.95
C TRP A 191 18.22 24.09 -8.31
N SER A 192 18.09 24.02 -6.99
CA SER A 192 18.23 22.74 -6.29
C SER A 192 17.10 21.77 -6.65
N PRO A 193 17.31 20.45 -6.56
CA PRO A 193 16.24 19.49 -6.78
C PRO A 193 15.02 19.71 -5.84
N GLY A 194 15.27 20.16 -4.60
CA GLY A 194 14.21 20.46 -3.63
C GLY A 194 13.37 21.65 -4.04
N ASP A 195 13.99 22.74 -4.54
CA ASP A 195 13.29 23.93 -5.01
C ASP A 195 12.45 23.64 -6.26
N LEU A 196 13.00 22.83 -7.17
CA LEU A 196 12.26 22.36 -8.35
C LEU A 196 11.04 21.54 -7.98
N ASP A 197 11.16 20.64 -7.01
CA ASP A 197 10.04 19.83 -6.52
C ASP A 197 8.95 20.71 -5.88
N ARG A 198 9.33 21.67 -5.04
CA ARG A 198 8.41 22.65 -4.43
C ARG A 198 7.67 23.45 -5.49
N LEU A 199 8.39 23.99 -6.49
CA LEU A 199 7.79 24.75 -7.59
C LEU A 199 6.81 23.89 -8.39
N CYS A 200 7.21 22.67 -8.77
CA CYS A 200 6.36 21.75 -9.54
C CYS A 200 5.09 21.37 -8.77
N LYS A 201 5.19 21.12 -7.46
CA LYS A 201 4.03 20.84 -6.59
C LYS A 201 3.10 22.04 -6.48
N ALA A 202 3.63 23.25 -6.36
CA ALA A 202 2.83 24.46 -6.24
C ALA A 202 2.13 24.84 -7.55
N THR A 203 2.81 24.68 -8.69
CA THR A 203 2.32 25.12 -10.01
C THR A 203 1.66 24.01 -10.82
N LEU A 204 1.80 22.73 -10.43
CA LEU A 204 1.41 21.54 -11.20
C LEU A 204 1.88 21.61 -12.66
N GLY A 205 3.03 22.26 -12.89
CA GLY A 205 3.61 22.45 -14.21
C GLY A 205 2.90 23.48 -15.09
N TRP A 206 2.02 24.32 -14.57
CA TRP A 206 1.37 25.39 -15.33
C TRP A 206 2.42 26.34 -15.94
N PRO A 207 2.59 26.37 -17.27
CA PRO A 207 3.74 26.99 -17.92
C PRO A 207 3.95 28.47 -17.58
N ALA A 208 2.86 29.27 -17.56
CA ALA A 208 2.99 30.69 -17.21
C ALA A 208 3.40 30.92 -15.75
N LEU A 209 2.85 30.10 -14.82
CA LEU A 209 3.20 30.20 -13.40
C LEU A 209 4.64 29.78 -13.14
N VAL A 210 5.09 28.67 -13.79
CA VAL A 210 6.49 28.23 -13.72
C VAL A 210 7.42 29.34 -14.26
N ARG A 211 7.08 29.93 -15.42
CA ARG A 211 7.89 30.98 -16.02
C ARG A 211 7.94 32.24 -15.16
N LEU A 212 6.79 32.69 -14.65
CA LEU A 212 6.73 33.84 -13.72
C LEU A 212 7.57 33.59 -12.48
N ALA A 213 7.46 32.41 -11.88
CA ALA A 213 8.26 32.04 -10.72
C ALA A 213 9.77 32.11 -11.02
N VAL A 214 10.20 31.56 -12.15
CA VAL A 214 11.61 31.59 -12.55
C VAL A 214 12.09 33.01 -12.80
N LEU A 215 11.30 33.86 -13.46
CA LEU A 215 11.64 35.24 -13.73
C LEU A 215 11.72 36.06 -12.43
N SER A 216 10.76 35.91 -11.53
CA SER A 216 10.68 36.59 -10.25
C SER A 216 11.86 36.27 -9.32
N LEU A 217 12.38 35.03 -9.42
CA LEU A 217 13.50 34.55 -8.60
C LEU A 217 14.87 34.66 -9.29
N SER A 218 14.95 35.21 -10.51
CA SER A 218 16.20 35.31 -11.27
C SER A 218 17.24 36.29 -10.65
N GLY A 219 16.84 37.21 -9.75
CA GLY A 219 17.69 38.23 -9.18
C GLY A 219 18.19 37.99 -7.76
N ARG A 220 17.49 37.24 -6.96
CA ARG A 220 17.84 36.91 -5.55
C ARG A 220 17.22 35.61 -5.16
N ARG A 221 18.06 34.62 -4.85
CA ARG A 221 17.63 33.35 -4.26
C ARG A 221 17.56 33.50 -2.74
N ASP A 222 16.42 33.93 -2.25
CA ASP A 222 16.10 33.94 -0.82
C ASP A 222 14.97 32.90 -0.60
N GLU A 223 15.10 32.10 0.45
CA GLU A 223 14.08 31.13 0.89
C GLU A 223 12.72 31.82 1.07
N ARG A 224 12.71 33.06 1.54
CA ARG A 224 11.50 33.86 1.72
C ARG A 224 10.79 34.18 0.41
N GLU A 225 11.54 34.50 -0.64
CA GLU A 225 10.94 34.76 -1.96
C GLU A 225 10.41 33.47 -2.60
N MET A 226 11.10 32.33 -2.42
CA MET A 226 10.59 31.03 -2.84
C MET A 226 9.28 30.73 -2.12
N GLU A 227 9.20 30.96 -0.80
CA GLU A 227 7.98 30.78 -0.03
C GLU A 227 6.85 31.68 -0.55
N ARG A 228 7.13 32.97 -0.82
CA ARG A 228 6.15 33.91 -1.38
C ARG A 228 5.63 33.46 -2.76
N VAL A 229 6.49 32.90 -3.59
CA VAL A 229 6.11 32.37 -4.90
C VAL A 229 5.22 31.15 -4.72
N CYS A 230 5.64 30.17 -3.92
CA CYS A 230 4.91 28.93 -3.73
C CYS A 230 3.59 29.12 -2.96
N SER A 231 3.53 30.12 -2.05
CA SER A 231 2.31 30.48 -1.32
C SER A 231 1.37 31.40 -2.10
N GLY A 232 1.67 31.74 -3.36
CA GLY A 232 0.84 32.64 -4.17
C GLY A 232 0.88 34.10 -3.69
N ALA A 233 1.71 34.44 -2.72
CA ALA A 233 1.78 35.81 -2.18
C ALA A 233 2.63 36.77 -3.03
N HIS A 234 3.36 36.25 -4.04
CA HIS A 234 4.17 37.06 -4.94
C HIS A 234 3.27 37.95 -5.83
N PRO A 235 3.54 39.27 -5.96
CA PRO A 235 2.71 40.21 -6.70
C PRO A 235 2.43 39.78 -8.15
N ASP A 236 3.46 39.35 -8.89
CA ASP A 236 3.31 38.98 -10.30
C ASP A 236 2.40 37.75 -10.49
N ILE A 237 2.47 36.79 -9.56
CA ILE A 237 1.59 35.61 -9.58
C ILE A 237 0.14 36.01 -9.31
N ARG A 238 -0.06 36.88 -8.31
CA ARG A 238 -1.39 37.39 -7.96
C ARG A 238 -2.01 38.19 -9.12
N SER A 239 -1.22 39.11 -9.75
CA SER A 239 -1.67 39.83 -10.93
C SER A 239 -2.06 38.90 -12.06
N PHE A 240 -1.21 37.94 -12.40
CA PHE A 240 -1.50 36.95 -13.46
C PHE A 240 -2.79 36.20 -13.19
N VAL A 241 -2.96 35.67 -11.99
CA VAL A 241 -4.16 34.91 -11.62
C VAL A 241 -5.40 35.80 -11.72
N ARG A 242 -5.35 37.01 -11.22
CA ARG A 242 -6.50 37.94 -11.23
C ARG A 242 -6.84 38.45 -12.63
N GLU A 243 -5.82 38.85 -13.40
CA GLU A 243 -6.01 39.54 -14.67
C GLU A 243 -6.25 38.59 -15.83
N GLU A 244 -5.60 37.42 -15.83
CA GLU A 244 -5.65 36.48 -16.95
C GLU A 244 -6.53 35.25 -16.70
N VAL A 245 -6.70 34.85 -15.43
CA VAL A 245 -7.47 33.65 -15.12
C VAL A 245 -8.86 34.00 -14.61
N LEU A 246 -8.97 34.99 -13.71
CA LEU A 246 -10.23 35.40 -13.09
C LEU A 246 -10.97 36.55 -13.79
N ALA A 247 -10.32 37.30 -14.67
CA ALA A 247 -10.91 38.51 -15.32
C ALA A 247 -12.19 38.24 -16.11
N GLY A 248 -12.38 37.00 -16.56
CA GLY A 248 -13.60 36.59 -17.30
C GLY A 248 -14.63 35.86 -16.45
N THR A 249 -14.38 35.70 -15.16
CA THR A 249 -15.20 34.90 -14.27
C THR A 249 -16.41 35.68 -13.77
N GLY A 250 -17.62 35.18 -13.96
CA GLY A 250 -18.84 35.81 -13.45
C GLY A 250 -18.89 35.78 -11.91
N PRO A 251 -19.71 36.63 -11.26
CA PRO A 251 -19.78 36.69 -9.79
C PRO A 251 -20.07 35.33 -9.14
N ARG A 252 -20.90 34.52 -9.77
CA ARG A 252 -21.26 33.16 -9.30
C ARG A 252 -20.08 32.21 -9.33
N ASP A 253 -19.34 32.19 -10.43
CA ASP A 253 -18.17 31.32 -10.60
C ASP A 253 -17.04 31.75 -9.67
N ALA A 254 -16.90 33.06 -9.41
CA ALA A 254 -15.99 33.57 -8.42
C ALA A 254 -16.32 33.07 -7.00
N THR A 255 -17.61 33.02 -6.62
CA THR A 255 -18.03 32.47 -5.33
C THR A 255 -17.72 30.96 -5.26
N ILE A 256 -18.00 30.19 -6.32
CA ILE A 256 -17.66 28.78 -6.39
C ILE A 256 -16.16 28.55 -6.18
N LEU A 257 -15.34 29.34 -6.88
CA LEU A 257 -13.88 29.24 -6.75
C LEU A 257 -13.38 29.63 -5.36
N SER A 258 -14.01 30.65 -4.72
CA SER A 258 -13.68 31.06 -3.35
C SER A 258 -14.01 29.94 -2.34
N VAL A 259 -15.18 29.33 -2.45
CA VAL A 259 -15.57 28.16 -1.62
C VAL A 259 -14.62 27.01 -1.83
N ALA A 260 -14.35 26.63 -3.08
CA ALA A 260 -13.44 25.56 -3.38
C ALA A 260 -12.00 25.83 -2.91
N ALA A 261 -11.54 27.06 -2.99
CA ALA A 261 -10.23 27.48 -2.48
C ALA A 261 -10.16 27.39 -0.96
N CYS A 262 -11.25 27.74 -0.26
CA CYS A 262 -11.36 27.60 1.18
C CYS A 262 -11.26 26.12 1.59
N LEU A 263 -12.11 25.29 1.01
CA LEU A 263 -12.22 23.86 1.36
C LEU A 263 -11.00 23.04 0.90
N GLY A 264 -10.41 23.36 -0.25
CA GLY A 264 -9.28 22.65 -0.86
C GLY A 264 -9.73 21.47 -1.71
N GLU A 265 -10.12 20.37 -1.08
CA GLU A 265 -10.72 19.18 -1.71
C GLU A 265 -12.15 19.00 -1.19
N ALA A 266 -13.12 18.99 -2.08
CA ALA A 266 -14.51 18.85 -1.69
C ALA A 266 -15.36 18.21 -2.79
N PRO A 267 -16.47 17.55 -2.42
CA PRO A 267 -17.43 17.05 -3.39
C PRO A 267 -18.13 18.18 -4.12
N ARG A 268 -18.48 17.93 -5.39
CA ARG A 268 -19.25 18.85 -6.26
C ARG A 268 -20.48 19.42 -5.55
N LEU A 269 -21.24 18.53 -4.90
CA LEU A 269 -22.48 18.92 -4.18
C LEU A 269 -22.19 19.94 -3.08
N LEU A 270 -21.18 19.71 -2.25
CA LEU A 270 -20.83 20.62 -1.14
C LEU A 270 -20.39 22.00 -1.67
N ILE A 271 -19.56 22.03 -2.70
CA ILE A 271 -19.08 23.29 -3.31
C ILE A 271 -20.29 24.10 -3.82
N CYS A 272 -21.22 23.45 -4.54
CA CYS A 272 -22.40 24.12 -5.08
C CYS A 272 -23.36 24.60 -4.00
N GLU A 273 -23.59 23.79 -2.96
CA GLU A 273 -24.47 24.12 -1.84
C GLU A 273 -23.94 25.34 -1.07
N LEU A 274 -22.68 25.36 -0.70
CA LEU A 274 -22.07 26.47 0.02
C LEU A 274 -21.94 27.75 -0.83
N ALA A 275 -21.82 27.62 -2.14
CA ALA A 275 -21.82 28.76 -3.06
C ALA A 275 -23.24 29.34 -3.33
N GLY A 276 -24.29 28.84 -2.65
CA GLY A 276 -25.66 29.31 -2.84
C GLY A 276 -26.26 28.92 -4.18
N ALA A 277 -25.73 27.88 -4.82
CA ALA A 277 -26.14 27.41 -6.14
C ALA A 277 -27.31 26.41 -6.09
N ALA A 278 -28.05 26.34 -4.98
CA ALA A 278 -29.13 25.38 -4.72
C ALA A 278 -30.42 25.58 -5.56
N ASP A 279 -30.47 26.58 -6.43
CA ASP A 279 -31.63 26.85 -7.31
C ASP A 279 -31.71 25.92 -8.50
N GLY A 280 -31.69 24.59 -8.31
CA GLY A 280 -32.17 23.60 -9.27
C GLY A 280 -31.52 23.58 -10.68
N ARG A 281 -30.49 24.39 -10.94
CA ARG A 281 -29.75 24.42 -12.21
C ARG A 281 -28.41 23.73 -12.04
N SER A 282 -28.39 22.61 -12.64
CA SER A 282 -27.34 21.62 -12.96
C SER A 282 -25.91 21.87 -12.41
N PRO A 283 -25.37 20.87 -11.71
CA PRO A 283 -23.95 20.79 -11.29
C PRO A 283 -22.98 20.77 -12.48
N GLU A 284 -23.46 20.75 -13.71
CA GLU A 284 -22.69 20.52 -14.94
C GLU A 284 -21.64 21.59 -15.27
N LYS A 285 -21.69 22.76 -14.63
CA LYS A 285 -20.78 23.87 -14.97
C LYS A 285 -19.46 23.93 -14.18
N LEU A 286 -19.21 23.03 -13.21
CA LEU A 286 -17.89 22.99 -12.55
C LEU A 286 -16.80 22.53 -13.52
N ASP A 287 -17.16 21.74 -14.52
CA ASP A 287 -16.23 21.28 -15.54
C ASP A 287 -15.69 22.41 -16.42
N ASP A 288 -16.47 23.52 -16.54
CA ASP A 288 -16.04 24.73 -17.25
C ASP A 288 -14.97 25.54 -16.48
N LEU A 289 -14.81 25.28 -15.17
CA LEU A 289 -13.84 25.95 -14.30
C LEU A 289 -12.48 25.24 -14.22
N VAL A 290 -12.28 24.16 -14.98
CA VAL A 290 -10.96 23.54 -15.14
C VAL A 290 -10.04 24.54 -15.85
N PRO A 291 -8.85 24.80 -15.32
CA PRO A 291 -8.07 24.08 -14.34
C PRO A 291 -8.04 24.70 -12.93
N ALA A 292 -8.83 25.69 -12.66
CA ALA A 292 -8.92 26.21 -11.31
C ALA A 292 -9.45 25.13 -10.36
N LEU A 293 -10.36 24.28 -10.85
CA LEU A 293 -10.87 23.08 -10.19
C LEU A 293 -10.42 21.84 -10.97
N LEU A 294 -9.74 20.94 -10.28
CA LEU A 294 -9.21 19.69 -10.82
C LEU A 294 -10.12 18.54 -10.37
N PRO A 295 -10.73 17.78 -11.26
CA PRO A 295 -11.45 16.58 -10.88
C PRO A 295 -10.50 15.54 -10.31
N LEU A 296 -10.86 14.92 -9.18
CA LEU A 296 -10.07 13.92 -8.49
C LEU A 296 -10.45 12.48 -8.87
N ASP A 297 -11.60 12.31 -9.52
CA ASP A 297 -12.12 11.01 -9.96
C ASP A 297 -12.69 11.09 -11.36
N GLU A 298 -12.88 9.93 -12.02
CA GLU A 298 -13.37 9.82 -13.39
C GLU A 298 -14.81 10.32 -13.57
N ARG A 299 -15.61 10.36 -12.48
CA ARG A 299 -17.00 10.83 -12.48
C ARG A 299 -17.10 12.32 -12.23
N ALA A 300 -15.99 12.95 -11.87
CA ALA A 300 -15.92 14.34 -11.45
C ALA A 300 -16.89 14.65 -10.28
N ASP A 301 -17.01 13.72 -9.34
CA ASP A 301 -17.78 13.90 -8.12
C ASP A 301 -17.02 14.69 -7.08
N TRP A 302 -15.68 14.60 -7.09
CA TRP A 302 -14.76 15.32 -6.20
C TRP A 302 -13.84 16.24 -6.98
N PHE A 303 -13.59 17.42 -6.42
CA PHE A 303 -12.69 18.42 -6.97
C PHE A 303 -11.65 18.86 -5.96
N ALA A 304 -10.44 19.12 -6.47
CA ALA A 304 -9.41 19.88 -5.75
C ALA A 304 -9.25 21.27 -6.37
N CYS A 305 -9.15 22.30 -5.55
CA CYS A 305 -8.72 23.59 -6.05
C CYS A 305 -7.22 23.55 -6.39
N HIS A 306 -6.86 24.06 -7.60
CA HIS A 306 -5.46 24.12 -8.02
C HIS A 306 -4.61 24.84 -6.94
N PRO A 307 -3.46 24.30 -6.50
CA PRO A 307 -2.71 24.82 -5.35
C PRO A 307 -2.45 26.33 -5.42
N MET A 308 -2.00 26.82 -6.57
CA MET A 308 -1.71 28.26 -6.77
C MET A 308 -2.97 29.12 -6.76
N MET A 309 -4.08 28.64 -7.35
CA MET A 309 -5.38 29.31 -7.28
C MET A 309 -5.88 29.37 -5.85
N ARG A 310 -5.81 28.25 -5.14
CA ARG A 310 -6.15 28.17 -3.72
C ARG A 310 -5.36 29.17 -2.89
N ALA A 311 -4.04 29.24 -3.12
CA ALA A 311 -3.16 30.13 -2.39
C ALA A 311 -3.52 31.63 -2.61
N VAL A 312 -3.77 32.02 -3.86
CA VAL A 312 -4.14 33.42 -4.20
C VAL A 312 -5.52 33.78 -3.67
N LEU A 313 -6.54 32.92 -3.87
CA LEU A 313 -7.92 33.21 -3.47
C LEU A 313 -8.09 33.24 -1.94
N ARG A 314 -7.35 32.41 -1.20
CA ARG A 314 -7.40 32.41 0.27
C ARG A 314 -6.89 33.70 0.91
N ILE A 315 -6.00 34.43 0.25
CA ILE A 315 -5.53 35.73 0.75
C ILE A 315 -6.66 36.77 0.82
N ASP A 316 -7.63 36.62 -0.08
CA ASP A 316 -8.74 37.58 -0.22
C ASP A 316 -9.97 37.23 0.63
N LEU A 317 -10.02 36.03 1.21
CA LEU A 317 -11.13 35.59 2.07
C LEU A 317 -11.01 36.20 3.48
N ALA A 318 -12.11 36.74 3.96
CA ALA A 318 -12.19 37.20 5.34
C ALA A 318 -12.07 36.02 6.33
N ALA A 319 -11.39 36.25 7.44
CA ALA A 319 -11.21 35.17 8.44
C ALA A 319 -12.55 34.65 9.00
N GLU A 320 -13.56 35.50 9.14
CA GLU A 320 -14.90 35.09 9.60
C GLU A 320 -15.62 34.25 8.55
N GLU A 321 -15.57 34.66 7.30
CA GLU A 321 -16.14 33.88 6.19
C GLU A 321 -15.48 32.51 6.06
N THR A 322 -14.14 32.47 6.19
CA THR A 322 -13.39 31.19 6.19
C THR A 322 -13.84 30.27 7.32
N ARG A 323 -14.01 30.78 8.53
CA ARG A 323 -14.51 30.01 9.68
C ARG A 323 -15.90 29.47 9.42
N GLN A 324 -16.81 30.31 8.91
CA GLN A 324 -18.20 29.93 8.63
C GLN A 324 -18.27 28.82 7.55
N LEU A 325 -17.52 28.96 6.46
CA LEU A 325 -17.45 27.93 5.40
C LEU A 325 -16.93 26.59 5.96
N HIS A 326 -15.89 26.63 6.78
CA HIS A 326 -15.37 25.41 7.40
C HIS A 326 -16.34 24.80 8.40
N SER A 327 -17.09 25.61 9.18
CA SER A 327 -18.12 25.08 10.10
C SER A 327 -19.26 24.40 9.34
N GLN A 328 -19.74 25.00 8.27
CA GLN A 328 -20.77 24.41 7.41
C GLN A 328 -20.28 23.12 6.72
N ALA A 329 -19.04 23.13 6.23
CA ALA A 329 -18.43 21.94 5.64
C ALA A 329 -18.27 20.81 6.67
N ALA A 330 -17.86 21.13 7.90
CA ALA A 330 -17.76 20.15 8.99
C ALA A 330 -19.09 19.46 9.26
N ALA A 331 -20.18 20.24 9.37
CA ALA A 331 -21.53 19.72 9.57
C ALA A 331 -21.98 18.83 8.41
N TRP A 332 -21.71 19.27 7.17
CA TRP A 332 -22.05 18.50 5.99
C TRP A 332 -21.30 17.16 5.94
N PHE A 333 -19.97 17.16 6.16
CA PHE A 333 -19.16 15.93 6.16
C PHE A 333 -19.56 14.98 7.29
N ALA A 334 -19.91 15.51 8.47
CA ALA A 334 -20.44 14.70 9.58
C ALA A 334 -21.75 14.01 9.19
N GLY A 335 -22.65 14.73 8.52
CA GLY A 335 -23.91 14.18 8.00
C GLY A 335 -23.72 13.10 6.94
N GLN A 336 -22.60 13.12 6.20
CA GLN A 336 -22.25 12.06 5.24
C GLN A 336 -21.41 10.92 5.84
N GLY A 337 -21.12 10.95 7.14
CA GLY A 337 -20.28 9.94 7.80
C GLY A 337 -18.78 10.05 7.48
N LEU A 338 -18.33 11.14 6.87
CA LEU A 338 -16.93 11.39 6.51
C LEU A 338 -16.19 12.07 7.68
N ILE A 339 -15.98 11.31 8.76
CA ILE A 339 -15.54 11.81 10.07
C ILE A 339 -14.20 12.54 10.02
N GLU A 340 -13.19 12.02 9.31
CA GLU A 340 -11.89 12.67 9.21
C GLU A 340 -11.99 14.06 8.57
N LYS A 341 -12.79 14.21 7.50
CA LYS A 341 -13.03 15.51 6.85
C LYS A 341 -13.84 16.43 7.77
N ALA A 342 -14.84 15.92 8.48
CA ALA A 342 -15.64 16.70 9.42
C ALA A 342 -14.77 17.30 10.54
N VAL A 343 -13.93 16.49 11.18
CA VAL A 343 -13.02 16.92 12.26
C VAL A 343 -11.97 17.91 11.72
N LEU A 344 -11.41 17.66 10.54
CA LEU A 344 -10.46 18.58 9.90
C LEU A 344 -11.07 19.96 9.69
N HIS A 345 -12.28 20.03 9.14
CA HIS A 345 -12.94 21.30 8.88
C HIS A 345 -13.41 21.99 10.16
N ALA A 346 -13.88 21.24 11.16
CA ALA A 346 -14.19 21.76 12.49
C ALA A 346 -12.96 22.39 13.16
N GLY A 347 -11.79 21.75 13.05
CA GLY A 347 -10.52 22.31 13.51
C GLY A 347 -10.15 23.61 12.81
N HIS A 348 -10.33 23.71 11.49
CA HIS A 348 -10.11 24.93 10.72
C HIS A 348 -11.11 26.05 11.09
N ALA A 349 -12.33 25.69 11.50
CA ALA A 349 -13.32 26.64 12.02
C ALA A 349 -13.00 27.09 13.45
N GLY A 350 -12.13 26.38 14.17
CA GLY A 350 -11.87 26.59 15.60
C GLY A 350 -12.97 26.01 16.50
N ASP A 351 -13.88 25.21 15.94
CA ASP A 351 -14.95 24.55 16.68
C ASP A 351 -14.53 23.14 17.13
N PHE A 352 -13.64 23.10 18.11
CA PHE A 352 -13.15 21.86 18.69
C PHE A 352 -14.21 21.11 19.51
N GLY A 353 -15.25 21.80 19.97
CA GLY A 353 -16.39 21.18 20.62
C GLY A 353 -17.18 20.29 19.66
N PHE A 354 -17.46 20.80 18.46
CA PHE A 354 -18.09 20.03 17.40
C PHE A 354 -17.23 18.85 16.95
N ALA A 355 -15.91 19.06 16.80
CA ALA A 355 -14.97 18.01 16.43
C ALA A 355 -14.96 16.89 17.47
N ALA A 356 -14.87 17.22 18.76
CA ALA A 356 -14.94 16.26 19.87
C ALA A 356 -16.25 15.46 19.88
N HIS A 357 -17.37 16.17 19.72
CA HIS A 357 -18.70 15.53 19.64
C HIS A 357 -18.80 14.59 18.43
N THR A 358 -18.26 14.99 17.27
CA THR A 358 -18.29 14.18 16.05
C THR A 358 -17.52 12.87 16.23
N ILE A 359 -16.33 12.90 16.86
CA ILE A 359 -15.57 11.68 17.17
C ILE A 359 -16.36 10.75 18.09
N GLN A 360 -16.96 11.30 19.13
CA GLN A 360 -17.75 10.51 20.10
C GLN A 360 -19.02 9.92 19.46
N ALA A 361 -19.76 10.72 18.69
CA ALA A 361 -20.95 10.27 17.97
C ALA A 361 -20.68 9.20 16.92
N ALA A 362 -19.47 9.20 16.35
CA ALA A 362 -19.01 8.18 15.42
C ALA A 362 -18.59 6.86 16.09
N GLY A 363 -18.66 6.78 17.42
CA GLY A 363 -18.37 5.60 18.23
C GLY A 363 -17.14 5.73 19.13
N GLY A 364 -16.43 6.87 19.11
CA GLY A 364 -15.29 7.10 19.99
C GLY A 364 -14.22 6.00 19.87
N VAL A 365 -14.04 5.22 20.94
CA VAL A 365 -13.08 4.10 20.97
C VAL A 365 -13.37 3.06 19.89
N ASP A 366 -14.65 2.77 19.57
CA ASP A 366 -14.99 1.73 18.59
C ASP A 366 -14.54 2.07 17.15
N LEU A 367 -14.21 3.33 16.88
CA LEU A 367 -13.65 3.75 15.60
C LEU A 367 -12.36 3.00 15.26
N PHE A 368 -11.55 2.61 16.27
CA PHE A 368 -10.30 1.89 15.97
C PHE A 368 -10.56 0.51 15.36
N LEU A 369 -11.63 -0.17 15.76
CA LEU A 369 -11.99 -1.49 15.22
C LEU A 369 -12.46 -1.41 13.76
N ARG A 370 -13.10 -0.29 13.40
CA ARG A 370 -13.63 -0.04 12.04
C ARG A 370 -12.57 0.47 11.10
N ALA A 371 -11.81 1.47 11.53
CA ALA A 371 -10.90 2.24 10.69
C ALA A 371 -9.41 2.04 11.01
N GLY A 372 -9.09 1.40 12.14
CA GLY A 372 -7.73 1.28 12.66
C GLY A 372 -7.31 2.42 13.59
N TYR A 373 -6.34 2.16 14.45
CA TYR A 373 -5.90 3.15 15.44
C TYR A 373 -5.23 4.38 14.82
N LYS A 374 -4.61 4.26 13.64
CA LYS A 374 -3.98 5.39 12.95
C LYS A 374 -4.99 6.46 12.51
N VAL A 375 -6.22 6.06 12.16
CA VAL A 375 -7.30 7.00 11.89
C VAL A 375 -7.68 7.72 13.18
N LEU A 376 -7.93 6.96 14.26
CA LEU A 376 -8.25 7.55 15.57
C LEU A 376 -7.14 8.50 16.05
N ARG A 377 -5.86 8.14 15.85
CA ARG A 377 -4.71 8.99 16.15
C ARG A 377 -4.78 10.32 15.39
N ARG A 378 -4.98 10.30 14.07
CA ARG A 378 -5.08 11.53 13.27
C ARG A 378 -6.25 12.42 13.71
N LEU A 379 -7.37 11.81 14.10
CA LEU A 379 -8.52 12.54 14.64
C LEU A 379 -8.16 13.28 15.95
N LEU A 380 -7.43 12.61 16.85
CA LEU A 380 -6.99 13.21 18.12
C LEU A 380 -5.89 14.26 17.91
N ASP A 381 -4.96 14.04 16.96
CA ASP A 381 -3.92 15.02 16.62
C ASP A 381 -4.49 16.35 16.08
N GLY A 382 -5.73 16.32 15.56
CA GLY A 382 -6.47 17.51 15.14
C GLY A 382 -7.11 18.31 16.27
N LEU A 383 -7.01 17.86 17.52
CA LEU A 383 -7.61 18.49 18.69
C LEU A 383 -6.55 19.08 19.64
N PRO A 384 -6.80 20.24 20.26
CA PRO A 384 -5.98 20.72 21.37
C PRO A 384 -6.01 19.75 22.56
N THR A 385 -4.91 19.66 23.30
CA THR A 385 -4.77 18.77 24.45
C THR A 385 -5.86 19.04 25.51
N GLU A 386 -6.18 20.31 25.73
CA GLU A 386 -7.20 20.76 26.70
C GLU A 386 -8.61 20.19 26.37
N VAL A 387 -8.91 20.05 25.08
CA VAL A 387 -10.19 19.47 24.62
C VAL A 387 -10.23 17.96 24.88
N ILE A 388 -9.10 17.29 24.66
CA ILE A 388 -8.97 15.85 24.95
C ILE A 388 -9.08 15.61 26.46
N GLU A 389 -8.38 16.40 27.27
CA GLU A 389 -8.37 16.28 28.73
C GLU A 389 -9.75 16.59 29.36
N ALA A 390 -10.50 17.51 28.77
CA ALA A 390 -11.85 17.85 29.24
C ALA A 390 -12.91 16.76 28.93
N SER A 391 -12.61 15.80 28.04
CA SER A 391 -13.56 14.77 27.62
C SER A 391 -13.12 13.37 28.04
N PRO A 392 -13.83 12.71 28.98
CA PRO A 392 -13.53 11.35 29.39
C PRO A 392 -13.50 10.35 28.22
N GLY A 393 -14.42 10.46 27.25
CA GLY A 393 -14.46 9.62 26.06
C GLY A 393 -13.25 9.79 25.15
N LEU A 394 -12.75 11.03 24.97
CA LEU A 394 -11.52 11.27 24.18
C LEU A 394 -10.26 10.83 24.94
N ARG A 395 -10.23 10.93 26.25
CA ARG A 395 -9.15 10.37 27.08
C ARG A 395 -9.07 8.84 26.95
N LEU A 396 -10.21 8.13 26.89
CA LEU A 396 -10.25 6.69 26.59
C LEU A 396 -9.66 6.40 25.19
N CYS A 397 -10.02 7.21 24.19
CA CYS A 397 -9.44 7.11 22.85
C CYS A 397 -7.92 7.33 22.86
N ALA A 398 -7.44 8.33 23.60
CA ALA A 398 -6.01 8.63 23.75
C ALA A 398 -5.25 7.48 24.45
N ALA A 399 -5.80 6.91 25.53
CA ALA A 399 -5.25 5.76 26.22
C ALA A 399 -5.12 4.54 25.30
N LEU A 400 -6.14 4.27 24.47
CA LEU A 400 -6.09 3.21 23.47
C LEU A 400 -4.99 3.46 22.42
N VAL A 401 -4.88 4.68 21.91
CA VAL A 401 -3.84 5.03 20.94
C VAL A 401 -2.45 4.82 21.54
N LEU A 402 -2.21 5.24 22.78
CA LEU A 402 -0.96 4.98 23.49
C LEU A 402 -0.65 3.48 23.59
N ALA A 403 -1.65 2.66 23.92
CA ALA A 403 -1.50 1.21 23.99
C ALA A 403 -1.10 0.62 22.62
N LYS A 404 -1.74 1.06 21.54
CA LYS A 404 -1.46 0.60 20.17
C LYS A 404 -0.09 1.07 19.64
N GLU A 405 0.43 2.17 20.15
CA GLU A 405 1.78 2.65 19.88
C GLU A 405 2.86 1.95 20.71
N GLY A 406 2.49 0.98 21.54
CA GLY A 406 3.41 0.27 22.40
C GLY A 406 3.83 1.05 23.65
N ARG A 407 3.21 2.20 23.94
CA ARG A 407 3.44 3.01 25.15
C ARG A 407 2.55 2.54 26.31
N ILE A 408 2.70 1.24 26.67
CA ILE A 408 1.77 0.53 27.55
C ILE A 408 1.69 1.17 28.95
N LEU A 409 2.83 1.55 29.51
CA LEU A 409 2.87 2.18 30.83
C LEU A 409 2.10 3.50 30.87
N ALA A 410 2.34 4.36 29.86
CA ALA A 410 1.61 5.63 29.76
C ALA A 410 0.10 5.44 29.55
N ALA A 411 -0.27 4.40 28.79
CA ALA A 411 -1.68 4.04 28.60
C ALA A 411 -2.33 3.57 29.91
N ARG A 412 -1.59 2.77 30.70
CA ARG A 412 -2.06 2.29 32.01
C ARG A 412 -2.24 3.46 32.99
N GLU A 413 -1.24 4.34 33.08
CA GLU A 413 -1.31 5.55 33.91
C GLU A 413 -2.53 6.43 33.54
N ALA A 414 -2.74 6.67 32.24
CA ALA A 414 -3.90 7.43 31.76
C ALA A 414 -5.24 6.77 32.13
N MET A 415 -5.32 5.42 32.06
CA MET A 415 -6.51 4.69 32.46
C MET A 415 -6.76 4.74 33.97
N ASP A 416 -5.72 4.62 34.79
CA ASP A 416 -5.84 4.65 36.24
C ASP A 416 -6.25 6.04 36.74
N GLU A 417 -5.68 7.11 36.16
CA GLU A 417 -6.14 8.49 36.40
C GLU A 417 -7.59 8.71 36.04
N LEU A 418 -8.03 8.19 34.89
CA LEU A 418 -9.41 8.33 34.41
C LEU A 418 -10.39 7.63 35.33
N LYS A 419 -10.06 6.42 35.79
CA LYS A 419 -10.87 5.68 36.78
C LYS A 419 -10.92 6.36 38.14
N ALA A 420 -9.83 7.01 38.55
CA ALA A 420 -9.80 7.77 39.78
C ALA A 420 -10.74 9.00 39.71
N LEU A 421 -10.67 9.75 38.61
CA LEU A 421 -11.58 10.90 38.37
C LEU A 421 -13.04 10.47 38.33
N ALA A 422 -13.37 9.36 37.65
CA ALA A 422 -14.76 8.87 37.58
C ALA A 422 -15.30 8.36 38.93
N ARG A 423 -14.46 8.02 39.90
CA ARG A 423 -14.88 7.69 41.29
C ARG A 423 -15.22 8.94 42.08
N ASP A 424 -14.53 10.06 41.81
CA ASP A 424 -14.71 11.31 42.55
C ASP A 424 -15.85 12.14 41.97
N ASP A 425 -16.07 12.07 40.65
CA ASP A 425 -17.14 12.79 39.94
C ASP A 425 -18.24 11.83 39.46
N ARG A 426 -19.40 11.78 40.15
CA ARG A 426 -20.55 10.97 39.76
C ARG A 426 -21.18 11.35 38.42
N GLN A 427 -20.82 12.47 37.82
CA GLN A 427 -21.29 12.91 36.50
C GLN A 427 -20.39 12.41 35.36
N ALA A 428 -19.16 11.94 35.65
CA ALA A 428 -18.29 11.37 34.66
C ALA A 428 -18.58 9.86 34.45
N GLU A 429 -19.75 9.55 33.87
CA GLU A 429 -20.08 8.16 33.50
C GLU A 429 -19.17 7.67 32.38
N LEU A 430 -18.23 6.79 32.74
CA LEU A 430 -17.44 6.04 31.75
C LEU A 430 -18.24 4.83 31.27
N PRO A 431 -18.30 4.55 29.97
CA PRO A 431 -18.89 3.31 29.46
C PRO A 431 -18.15 2.09 30.00
N GLU A 432 -18.78 1.35 30.93
CA GLU A 432 -18.17 0.21 31.64
C GLU A 432 -17.52 -0.78 30.66
N HIS A 433 -18.22 -1.12 29.57
CA HIS A 433 -17.71 -2.04 28.54
C HIS A 433 -16.43 -1.54 27.87
N VAL A 434 -16.30 -0.23 27.60
CA VAL A 434 -15.09 0.36 26.98
C VAL A 434 -13.92 0.34 27.96
N VAL A 435 -14.16 0.66 29.24
CA VAL A 435 -13.13 0.62 30.27
C VAL A 435 -12.60 -0.81 30.44
N VAL A 436 -13.49 -1.80 30.57
CA VAL A 436 -13.11 -3.22 30.67
C VAL A 436 -12.34 -3.66 29.41
N HIS A 437 -12.71 -3.15 28.25
CA HIS A 437 -12.07 -3.42 26.97
C HIS A 437 -10.60 -2.98 26.98
N ILE A 438 -10.36 -1.71 27.27
CA ILE A 438 -9.00 -1.15 27.25
C ILE A 438 -8.16 -1.79 28.36
N ASP A 439 -8.71 -2.01 29.55
CA ASP A 439 -8.01 -2.68 30.64
C ASP A 439 -7.56 -4.09 30.28
N SER A 440 -8.47 -4.89 29.70
CA SER A 440 -8.15 -6.24 29.26
C SER A 440 -7.12 -6.25 28.13
N LEU A 441 -7.15 -5.27 27.24
CA LEU A 441 -6.13 -5.10 26.19
C LEU A 441 -4.75 -4.79 26.80
N LEU A 442 -4.71 -3.90 27.79
CA LEU A 442 -3.48 -3.60 28.54
C LEU A 442 -2.96 -4.80 29.30
N ASP A 443 -3.84 -5.59 29.96
CA ASP A 443 -3.46 -6.84 30.63
C ASP A 443 -2.82 -7.86 29.65
N ILE A 444 -3.30 -7.91 28.40
CA ILE A 444 -2.68 -8.73 27.34
C ILE A 444 -1.28 -8.24 26.99
N TYR A 445 -1.09 -6.92 26.85
CA TYR A 445 0.21 -6.35 26.51
C TYR A 445 1.22 -6.39 27.66
N GLU A 446 0.76 -6.28 28.91
CA GLU A 446 1.56 -6.45 30.12
C GLU A 446 1.80 -7.93 30.49
N ASP A 447 1.24 -8.85 29.72
CA ASP A 447 1.31 -10.29 29.95
C ASP A 447 0.75 -10.73 31.33
N ARG A 448 -0.25 -10.00 31.85
CA ARG A 448 -0.90 -10.39 33.10
C ARG A 448 -1.67 -11.70 32.92
N ARG A 449 -1.70 -12.52 33.97
CA ARG A 449 -2.49 -13.76 33.95
C ARG A 449 -3.98 -13.43 33.93
N PHE A 450 -4.75 -14.20 33.17
CA PHE A 450 -6.19 -14.23 33.31
C PHE A 450 -6.55 -15.07 34.53
N GLU A 451 -7.06 -14.41 35.55
CA GLU A 451 -7.54 -15.11 36.73
C GLU A 451 -8.82 -15.89 36.39
N PRO A 452 -9.10 -17.02 37.08
CA PRO A 452 -10.28 -17.84 36.82
C PRO A 452 -11.58 -17.05 36.86
N GLU A 453 -11.66 -16.08 37.77
CA GLU A 453 -12.84 -15.21 37.97
C GLU A 453 -13.07 -14.29 36.73
N GLN A 454 -12.02 -13.82 36.09
CA GLN A 454 -12.11 -13.03 34.86
C GLN A 454 -12.66 -13.86 33.70
N ILE A 455 -12.19 -15.10 33.56
CA ILE A 455 -12.68 -16.02 32.53
C ILE A 455 -14.15 -16.36 32.78
N GLU A 456 -14.52 -16.64 34.02
CA GLU A 456 -15.90 -16.89 34.40
C GLU A 456 -16.79 -15.68 34.15
N TRP A 457 -16.34 -14.48 34.42
CA TRP A 457 -17.04 -13.24 34.09
C TRP A 457 -17.28 -13.11 32.58
N LEU A 458 -16.25 -13.31 31.74
CA LEU A 458 -16.37 -13.27 30.28
C LEU A 458 -17.41 -14.32 29.79
N GLU A 459 -17.36 -15.55 30.29
CA GLU A 459 -18.28 -16.61 29.92
C GLU A 459 -19.74 -16.31 30.39
N ASN A 460 -19.90 -15.77 31.60
CA ASN A 460 -21.22 -15.40 32.12
C ASN A 460 -21.81 -14.25 31.33
N ARG A 461 -20.99 -13.27 30.93
CA ARG A 461 -21.42 -12.17 30.08
C ARG A 461 -21.93 -12.67 28.73
N LEU A 462 -21.22 -13.63 28.10
CA LEU A 462 -21.65 -14.28 26.85
C LEU A 462 -22.98 -15.03 26.97
N ARG A 463 -23.30 -15.61 28.14
CA ARG A 463 -24.55 -16.31 28.40
C ARG A 463 -25.74 -15.35 28.67
N SER A 464 -25.46 -14.07 28.82
CA SER A 464 -26.49 -13.08 29.11
C SER A 464 -27.41 -12.88 27.92
N GLN A 465 -28.73 -13.09 28.12
CA GLN A 465 -29.77 -12.89 27.09
C GLN A 465 -29.94 -11.41 26.67
N ARG A 466 -29.31 -10.47 27.38
CA ARG A 466 -29.38 -9.03 27.10
C ARG A 466 -28.32 -8.59 26.06
N LEU A 467 -27.34 -9.44 25.76
CA LEU A 467 -26.29 -9.15 24.83
C LEU A 467 -26.80 -9.27 23.38
N ARG A 468 -26.96 -8.14 22.70
CA ARG A 468 -27.39 -8.07 21.30
C ARG A 468 -26.37 -7.35 20.43
N ASP A 469 -25.37 -6.75 21.04
CA ASP A 469 -24.33 -6.02 20.34
C ASP A 469 -23.29 -6.99 19.78
N THR A 470 -23.21 -7.06 18.46
CA THR A 470 -22.29 -7.93 17.72
C THR A 470 -20.83 -7.57 17.99
N TRP A 471 -20.54 -6.30 18.27
CA TRP A 471 -19.22 -5.83 18.67
C TRP A 471 -18.77 -6.38 20.00
N GLU A 472 -19.61 -6.23 21.02
CA GLU A 472 -19.34 -6.75 22.35
C GLU A 472 -19.16 -8.27 22.31
N LEU A 473 -19.98 -8.99 21.52
CA LEU A 473 -19.84 -10.43 21.30
C LEU A 473 -18.49 -10.79 20.67
N GLY A 474 -18.11 -10.09 19.59
CA GLY A 474 -16.82 -10.31 18.92
C GLY A 474 -15.66 -10.10 19.87
N TRP A 475 -15.74 -9.08 20.68
CA TRP A 475 -14.72 -8.71 21.63
C TRP A 475 -14.59 -9.72 22.80
N LEU A 476 -15.72 -10.15 23.40
CA LEU A 476 -15.72 -11.20 24.42
C LEU A 476 -15.12 -12.51 23.90
N HIS A 477 -15.47 -12.89 22.69
CA HIS A 477 -14.90 -14.07 22.04
C HIS A 477 -13.40 -13.91 21.78
N ASN A 478 -12.90 -12.73 21.39
CA ASN A 478 -11.48 -12.46 21.24
C ASN A 478 -10.72 -12.68 22.54
N HIS A 479 -11.21 -12.11 23.66
CA HIS A 479 -10.58 -12.26 24.98
C HIS A 479 -10.56 -13.72 25.46
N LEU A 480 -11.65 -14.45 25.27
CA LEU A 480 -11.69 -15.88 25.58
C LEU A 480 -10.75 -16.70 24.69
N CYS A 481 -10.57 -16.31 23.42
CA CYS A 481 -9.56 -16.92 22.57
C CYS A 481 -8.16 -16.75 23.17
N ILE A 482 -7.78 -15.56 23.58
CA ILE A 482 -6.46 -15.28 24.15
C ILE A 482 -6.28 -16.00 25.49
N ALA A 483 -7.27 -15.94 26.38
CA ALA A 483 -7.25 -16.63 27.67
C ALA A 483 -7.06 -18.14 27.52
N HIS A 484 -7.83 -18.78 26.63
CA HIS A 484 -7.71 -20.22 26.38
C HIS A 484 -6.42 -20.59 25.65
N THR A 485 -5.87 -19.71 24.80
CA THR A 485 -4.54 -19.91 24.20
C THR A 485 -3.45 -19.96 25.26
N ARG A 486 -3.48 -19.05 26.26
CA ARG A 486 -2.54 -19.03 27.37
C ARG A 486 -2.66 -20.25 28.30
N GLN A 487 -3.88 -20.77 28.44
CA GLN A 487 -4.13 -22.01 29.21
C GLN A 487 -3.75 -23.28 28.44
N GLY A 488 -3.40 -23.19 27.14
CA GLY A 488 -3.11 -24.33 26.29
C GLY A 488 -4.37 -25.03 25.76
N ALA A 489 -5.58 -24.54 26.02
CA ALA A 489 -6.85 -25.09 25.57
C ALA A 489 -7.14 -24.69 24.11
N LEU A 490 -6.30 -25.15 23.16
CA LEU A 490 -6.27 -24.65 21.78
C LEU A 490 -7.58 -24.92 21.02
N ARG A 491 -8.29 -26.00 21.31
CA ARG A 491 -9.60 -26.28 20.71
C ARG A 491 -10.64 -25.21 21.06
N ARG A 492 -10.68 -24.79 22.34
CA ARG A 492 -11.56 -23.72 22.81
C ARG A 492 -11.14 -22.38 22.25
N ALA A 493 -9.84 -22.08 22.27
CA ALA A 493 -9.28 -20.88 21.69
C ALA A 493 -9.68 -20.70 20.23
N ARG A 494 -9.54 -21.76 19.41
CA ARG A 494 -9.94 -21.75 18.00
C ARG A 494 -11.43 -21.52 17.80
N LEU A 495 -12.27 -22.17 18.62
CA LEU A 495 -13.73 -21.95 18.55
C LEU A 495 -14.09 -20.48 18.79
N HIS A 496 -13.51 -19.88 19.83
CA HIS A 496 -13.76 -18.50 20.14
C HIS A 496 -13.19 -17.54 19.08
N ALA A 497 -12.02 -17.81 18.52
CA ALA A 497 -11.47 -17.02 17.43
C ALA A 497 -12.37 -17.03 16.18
N LEU A 498 -12.93 -18.19 15.81
CA LEU A 498 -13.85 -18.30 14.67
C LEU A 498 -15.15 -17.51 14.91
N LYS A 499 -15.71 -17.57 16.12
CA LYS A 499 -16.91 -16.82 16.49
C LYS A 499 -16.64 -15.30 16.48
N ALA A 500 -15.51 -14.84 17.01
CA ALA A 500 -15.11 -13.44 16.96
C ALA A 500 -14.96 -12.97 15.51
N LEU A 501 -14.33 -13.80 14.66
CA LEU A 501 -14.17 -13.50 13.23
C LEU A 501 -15.53 -13.38 12.51
N GLU A 502 -16.49 -14.22 12.85
CA GLU A 502 -17.86 -14.16 12.32
C GLU A 502 -18.54 -12.84 12.70
N CYS A 503 -18.48 -12.45 13.98
CA CYS A 503 -18.99 -11.17 14.46
C CYS A 503 -18.37 -10.00 13.70
N TYR A 504 -17.05 -9.95 13.57
CA TYR A 504 -16.36 -8.86 12.89
C TYR A 504 -16.59 -8.85 11.37
N ARG A 505 -16.90 -9.99 10.77
CA ARG A 505 -17.30 -10.07 9.35
C ARG A 505 -18.70 -9.48 9.14
N SER A 506 -19.65 -9.77 10.01
CA SER A 506 -21.00 -9.20 9.93
C SER A 506 -21.02 -7.69 10.09
N GLU A 507 -20.05 -7.13 10.82
CA GLU A 507 -19.87 -5.69 11.00
C GLU A 507 -19.01 -5.02 9.91
N GLY A 508 -18.44 -5.81 8.99
CA GLY A 508 -17.64 -5.29 7.89
C GLY A 508 -16.35 -4.60 8.32
N THR A 509 -15.64 -5.12 9.34
CA THR A 509 -14.46 -4.49 9.95
C THR A 509 -13.15 -5.20 9.63
N PRO A 510 -12.44 -4.82 8.56
CA PRO A 510 -11.23 -5.51 8.11
C PRO A 510 -10.12 -5.53 9.16
N TYR A 511 -9.98 -4.45 9.94
CA TYR A 511 -8.94 -4.34 10.95
C TYR A 511 -9.09 -5.39 12.05
N ALA A 512 -10.26 -5.50 12.68
CA ALA A 512 -10.53 -6.50 13.71
C ALA A 512 -10.49 -7.93 13.17
N GLN A 513 -10.96 -8.14 11.94
CA GLN A 513 -10.84 -9.44 11.26
C GLN A 513 -9.39 -9.87 11.09
N ALA A 514 -8.48 -8.95 10.72
CA ALA A 514 -7.06 -9.25 10.55
C ALA A 514 -6.44 -9.77 11.86
N PHE A 515 -6.74 -9.14 13.00
CA PHE A 515 -6.28 -9.63 14.31
C PHE A 515 -6.80 -11.04 14.63
N MET A 516 -8.08 -11.31 14.38
CA MET A 516 -8.62 -12.66 14.61
C MET A 516 -7.98 -13.72 13.73
N LEU A 517 -7.66 -13.39 12.49
CA LEU A 517 -6.91 -14.28 11.61
C LEU A 517 -5.48 -14.52 12.10
N VAL A 518 -4.83 -13.52 12.69
CA VAL A 518 -3.53 -13.70 13.36
C VAL A 518 -3.64 -14.66 14.55
N HIS A 519 -4.65 -14.48 15.42
CA HIS A 519 -4.89 -15.42 16.53
C HIS A 519 -5.18 -16.84 16.03
N LEU A 520 -5.98 -17.00 14.96
CA LEU A 520 -6.20 -18.29 14.33
C LEU A 520 -4.90 -18.89 13.79
N ALA A 521 -4.04 -18.08 13.18
CA ALA A 521 -2.73 -18.54 12.71
C ALA A 521 -1.85 -19.02 13.88
N LEU A 522 -1.77 -18.25 14.97
CA LEU A 522 -1.00 -18.60 16.16
C LEU A 522 -1.52 -19.89 16.82
N VAL A 523 -2.83 -20.02 17.02
CA VAL A 523 -3.46 -21.22 17.61
C VAL A 523 -3.20 -22.47 16.75
N ASN A 524 -3.25 -22.33 15.43
CA ASN A 524 -2.95 -23.44 14.52
C ASN A 524 -1.44 -23.79 14.50
N LEU A 525 -0.54 -22.78 14.58
CA LEU A 525 0.89 -23.04 14.77
C LEU A 525 1.17 -23.84 16.04
N MET A 526 0.54 -23.44 17.16
CA MET A 526 0.72 -24.11 18.44
C MET A 526 0.28 -25.57 18.40
N GLY A 527 -0.79 -25.85 17.66
CA GLY A 527 -1.24 -27.22 17.40
C GLY A 527 -0.56 -27.94 16.23
N GLY A 528 0.58 -27.44 15.71
CA GLY A 528 1.33 -28.08 14.62
C GLY A 528 0.73 -27.94 13.21
N ARG A 529 -0.44 -27.35 13.05
CA ARG A 529 -1.18 -27.26 11.77
C ARG A 529 -0.65 -26.12 10.86
N LEU A 530 0.55 -26.32 10.29
CA LEU A 530 1.28 -25.29 9.56
C LEU A 530 0.55 -24.76 8.33
N ALA A 531 -0.11 -25.63 7.56
CA ALA A 531 -0.85 -25.22 6.36
C ALA A 531 -2.02 -24.29 6.70
N ALA A 532 -2.75 -24.58 7.78
CA ALA A 532 -3.85 -23.73 8.25
C ALA A 532 -3.31 -22.41 8.79
N ALA A 533 -2.21 -22.44 9.55
CA ALA A 533 -1.57 -21.23 10.07
C ALA A 533 -1.12 -20.29 8.94
N ALA A 534 -0.42 -20.81 7.94
CA ALA A 534 0.00 -20.06 6.77
C ALA A 534 -1.19 -19.49 5.98
N HIS A 535 -2.28 -20.25 5.87
CA HIS A 535 -3.51 -19.80 5.21
C HIS A 535 -4.13 -18.59 5.93
N PHE A 536 -4.33 -18.69 7.25
CA PHE A 536 -4.89 -17.58 8.02
C PHE A 536 -3.97 -16.37 8.06
N SER A 537 -2.66 -16.57 8.13
CA SER A 537 -1.67 -15.50 8.09
C SER A 537 -1.74 -14.71 6.77
N ARG A 538 -1.83 -15.39 5.62
CA ARG A 538 -2.00 -14.72 4.31
C ARG A 538 -3.33 -13.97 4.22
N GLN A 539 -4.41 -14.51 4.73
CA GLN A 539 -5.69 -13.79 4.79
C GLN A 539 -5.60 -12.53 5.66
N ALA A 540 -4.89 -12.61 6.80
CA ALA A 540 -4.63 -11.45 7.65
C ALA A 540 -3.79 -10.39 6.92
N GLU A 541 -2.75 -10.81 6.19
CA GLU A 541 -1.91 -9.94 5.36
C GLU A 541 -2.72 -9.22 4.28
N ASP A 542 -3.58 -9.93 3.56
CA ASP A 542 -4.46 -9.36 2.53
C ASP A 542 -5.43 -8.31 3.10
N LEU A 543 -5.99 -8.56 4.28
CA LEU A 543 -6.84 -7.60 4.97
C LEU A 543 -6.04 -6.40 5.49
N ALA A 544 -4.86 -6.62 6.08
CA ALA A 544 -4.00 -5.54 6.57
C ALA A 544 -3.61 -4.57 5.45
N ARG A 545 -3.36 -5.06 4.24
CA ARG A 545 -3.06 -4.22 3.06
C ARG A 545 -4.26 -3.39 2.59
N ARG A 546 -5.48 -3.82 2.88
CA ARG A 546 -6.73 -3.13 2.50
C ARG A 546 -7.23 -2.16 3.57
N THR A 547 -6.68 -2.19 4.78
CA THR A 547 -7.07 -1.28 5.85
C THR A 547 -6.66 0.16 5.52
N GLN A 548 -7.53 1.11 5.83
CA GLN A 548 -7.24 2.52 5.64
C GLN A 548 -6.06 2.95 6.53
N GLY A 549 -5.17 3.78 5.99
CA GLY A 549 -4.07 4.36 6.75
C GLY A 549 -2.74 3.61 6.70
N HIS A 550 -2.59 2.56 5.87
CA HIS A 550 -1.34 1.80 5.70
C HIS A 550 -0.68 1.42 7.01
N ASP A 551 -1.30 0.49 7.75
CA ASP A 551 -0.77 0.01 9.03
C ASP A 551 0.33 -1.03 8.83
N GLU A 552 1.59 -0.56 8.73
CA GLU A 552 2.77 -1.41 8.56
C GLU A 552 2.96 -2.36 9.76
N THR A 553 2.57 -1.95 10.97
CA THR A 553 2.66 -2.78 12.16
C THR A 553 1.69 -3.95 12.09
N LEU A 554 0.43 -3.71 11.70
CA LEU A 554 -0.55 -4.78 11.50
C LEU A 554 -0.10 -5.76 10.40
N LEU A 555 0.45 -5.23 9.30
CA LEU A 555 1.01 -6.04 8.23
C LEU A 555 2.17 -6.92 8.74
N ALA A 556 3.07 -6.35 9.54
CA ALA A 556 4.18 -7.09 10.14
C ALA A 556 3.68 -8.17 11.12
N ILE A 557 2.70 -7.84 11.99
CA ILE A 557 2.05 -8.78 12.90
C ILE A 557 1.46 -9.97 12.13
N ALA A 558 0.77 -9.70 11.02
CA ALA A 558 0.14 -10.74 10.20
C ALA A 558 1.15 -11.71 9.55
N ARG A 559 2.38 -11.26 9.27
CA ARG A 559 3.41 -12.04 8.57
C ARG A 559 4.27 -12.92 9.51
N ILE A 560 4.35 -12.61 10.80
CA ILE A 560 5.17 -13.38 11.76
C ILE A 560 4.74 -14.86 11.84
N PRO A 561 3.45 -15.22 11.97
CA PRO A 561 3.03 -16.63 11.98
C PRO A 561 3.35 -17.37 10.67
N LEU A 562 3.30 -16.68 9.52
CA LEU A 562 3.71 -17.25 8.24
C LEU A 562 5.21 -17.59 8.24
N ALA A 563 6.03 -16.68 8.78
CA ALA A 563 7.48 -16.90 8.86
C ALA A 563 7.81 -18.10 9.74
N GLU A 564 7.15 -18.27 10.89
CA GLU A 564 7.34 -19.48 11.71
C GLU A 564 6.91 -20.75 10.97
N ALA A 565 5.77 -20.74 10.28
CA ALA A 565 5.33 -21.87 9.49
C ALA A 565 6.36 -22.26 8.42
N LEU A 566 6.89 -21.27 7.68
CA LEU A 566 7.94 -21.46 6.68
C LEU A 566 9.24 -22.02 7.30
N TYR A 567 9.66 -21.49 8.44
CA TYR A 567 10.81 -22.01 9.17
C TYR A 567 10.64 -23.51 9.48
N ARG A 568 9.50 -23.89 10.06
CA ARG A 568 9.23 -25.29 10.46
C ARG A 568 9.14 -26.26 9.29
N GLN A 569 8.77 -25.75 8.11
CA GLN A 569 8.78 -26.49 6.85
C GLN A 569 10.19 -26.60 6.21
N GLY A 570 11.19 -25.96 6.78
CA GLY A 570 12.57 -25.93 6.27
C GLY A 570 12.90 -24.78 5.32
N HIS A 571 11.97 -23.82 5.11
CA HIS A 571 12.19 -22.63 4.29
C HIS A 571 12.89 -21.51 5.09
N VAL A 572 14.07 -21.80 5.62
CA VAL A 572 14.79 -20.99 6.63
C VAL A 572 15.11 -19.58 6.12
N ARG A 573 15.55 -19.41 4.86
CA ARG A 573 15.90 -18.08 4.30
C ARG A 573 14.69 -17.19 4.11
N ALA A 574 13.58 -17.75 3.64
CA ALA A 574 12.34 -17.00 3.46
C ALA A 574 11.79 -16.53 4.82
N ALA A 575 11.84 -17.39 5.83
CA ALA A 575 11.45 -17.05 7.19
C ALA A 575 12.36 -15.95 7.78
N ASP A 576 13.70 -16.08 7.62
CA ASP A 576 14.67 -15.08 8.08
C ASP A 576 14.41 -13.69 7.51
N SER A 577 14.17 -13.59 6.19
CA SER A 577 13.89 -12.32 5.52
C SER A 577 12.62 -11.65 6.04
N ILE A 578 11.54 -12.41 6.23
CA ILE A 578 10.27 -11.88 6.77
C ILE A 578 10.47 -11.40 8.21
N LEU A 579 11.16 -12.17 9.05
CA LEU A 579 11.36 -11.84 10.46
C LEU A 579 12.29 -10.63 10.63
N GLU A 580 13.31 -10.50 9.80
CA GLU A 580 14.21 -9.33 9.77
C GLU A 580 13.47 -8.03 9.45
N GLU A 581 12.50 -8.08 8.55
CA GLU A 581 11.65 -6.94 8.17
C GLU A 581 10.60 -6.64 9.26
N CYS A 582 9.91 -7.67 9.77
CA CYS A 582 8.69 -7.49 10.56
C CYS A 582 8.97 -7.25 12.07
N LEU A 583 9.93 -7.96 12.67
CA LEU A 583 10.13 -7.90 14.13
C LEU A 583 10.55 -6.52 14.65
N PRO A 584 11.39 -5.73 13.97
CA PRO A 584 11.69 -4.38 14.41
C PRO A 584 10.46 -3.47 14.48
N LEU A 585 9.53 -3.60 13.51
CA LEU A 585 8.29 -2.82 13.49
C LEU A 585 7.36 -3.19 14.64
N VAL A 586 7.19 -4.49 14.88
CA VAL A 586 6.34 -4.98 15.98
C VAL A 586 6.98 -4.66 17.35
N ALA A 587 8.29 -4.71 17.47
CA ALA A 587 9.00 -4.34 18.71
C ALA A 587 8.90 -2.85 19.03
N ALA A 588 8.83 -1.98 18.02
CA ALA A 588 8.65 -0.53 18.19
C ALA A 588 7.18 -0.14 18.43
N GLY A 589 6.23 -0.93 17.93
CA GLY A 589 4.79 -0.65 17.95
C GLY A 589 4.00 -1.60 18.85
N GLU A 590 2.89 -2.09 18.35
CA GLU A 590 2.00 -3.02 19.01
C GLU A 590 2.55 -4.46 18.96
N GLY A 591 2.48 -5.17 20.09
CA GLY A 591 2.80 -6.60 20.16
C GLY A 591 2.56 -7.18 21.56
N TRP A 592 2.46 -8.48 21.65
CA TRP A 592 2.26 -9.23 22.91
C TRP A 592 3.22 -10.40 22.99
N VAL A 593 3.40 -10.95 24.19
CA VAL A 593 4.44 -11.93 24.49
C VAL A 593 4.41 -13.13 23.55
N ASP A 594 3.23 -13.72 23.26
CA ASP A 594 3.17 -14.92 22.42
C ASP A 594 3.62 -14.62 20.97
N LEU A 595 3.37 -13.42 20.46
CA LEU A 595 3.84 -13.00 19.14
C LEU A 595 5.36 -12.75 19.13
N TYR A 596 5.87 -12.04 20.16
CA TYR A 596 7.31 -11.79 20.32
C TYR A 596 8.08 -13.09 20.46
N ALA A 597 7.65 -13.98 21.37
CA ALA A 597 8.28 -15.26 21.60
C ALA A 597 8.41 -16.07 20.31
N ARG A 598 7.32 -16.20 19.55
CA ARG A 598 7.32 -16.94 18.29
C ARG A 598 8.21 -16.32 17.24
N GLY A 599 8.13 -15.01 17.07
CA GLY A 599 8.96 -14.29 16.13
C GLY A 599 10.44 -14.38 16.44
N PHE A 600 10.84 -14.02 17.65
CA PHE A 600 12.26 -14.00 18.05
C PHE A 600 12.87 -15.41 18.14
N VAL A 601 12.14 -16.40 18.66
CA VAL A 601 12.61 -17.80 18.70
C VAL A 601 12.85 -18.32 17.28
N SER A 602 11.90 -18.10 16.37
CA SER A 602 12.07 -18.52 14.97
C SER A 602 13.21 -17.78 14.29
N TRP A 603 13.36 -16.47 14.54
CA TRP A 603 14.45 -15.68 13.94
C TRP A 603 15.83 -16.09 14.45
N ALA A 604 15.98 -16.29 15.76
CA ALA A 604 17.25 -16.76 16.33
C ALA A 604 17.63 -18.12 15.78
N ARG A 605 16.67 -19.04 15.66
CA ARG A 605 16.91 -20.36 15.06
C ARG A 605 17.25 -20.27 13.56
N CYS A 606 16.60 -19.39 12.79
CA CYS A 606 16.99 -19.09 11.40
C CYS A 606 18.44 -18.60 11.33
N ARG A 607 18.81 -17.63 12.19
CA ARG A 607 20.18 -17.08 12.24
C ARG A 607 21.21 -18.11 12.69
N PHE A 608 20.85 -18.97 13.63
CA PHE A 608 21.71 -20.10 14.01
C PHE A 608 22.04 -21.01 12.83
N ARG A 609 21.01 -21.38 12.07
CA ARG A 609 21.13 -22.24 10.87
C ARG A 609 21.91 -21.58 9.73
N LEU A 610 21.73 -20.26 9.51
CA LEU A 610 22.30 -19.54 8.38
C LEU A 610 23.67 -18.92 8.66
N LYS A 611 23.92 -18.48 9.89
CA LYS A 611 25.08 -17.64 10.23
C LYS A 611 25.81 -18.09 11.50
N GLY A 612 25.29 -19.09 12.23
CA GLY A 612 25.91 -19.64 13.43
C GLY A 612 25.47 -18.98 14.74
N LEU A 613 26.14 -19.40 15.83
CA LEU A 613 25.75 -19.07 17.20
C LEU A 613 25.76 -17.57 17.50
N ASP A 614 26.82 -16.85 17.11
CA ASP A 614 26.98 -15.42 17.46
C ASP A 614 25.82 -14.57 16.92
N GLU A 615 25.38 -14.82 15.69
CA GLU A 615 24.24 -14.10 15.11
C GLU A 615 22.92 -14.49 15.80
N ALA A 616 22.75 -15.75 16.17
CA ALA A 616 21.58 -16.19 16.93
C ALA A 616 21.52 -15.52 18.31
N LEU A 617 22.64 -15.44 19.01
CA LEU A 617 22.71 -14.77 20.30
C LEU A 617 22.42 -13.27 20.22
N ARG A 618 22.84 -12.58 19.15
CA ARG A 618 22.45 -11.18 18.91
C ARG A 618 20.94 -11.00 18.81
N ILE A 619 20.22 -11.97 18.19
CA ILE A 619 18.76 -11.92 18.15
C ILE A 619 18.18 -12.15 19.56
N THR A 620 18.74 -13.08 20.35
CA THR A 620 18.28 -13.27 21.74
C THR A 620 18.54 -12.03 22.61
N ASP A 621 19.64 -11.29 22.39
CA ASP A 621 19.93 -10.04 23.08
C ASP A 621 18.93 -8.93 22.69
N ARG A 622 18.48 -8.90 21.42
CA ARG A 622 17.40 -7.98 20.99
C ARG A 622 16.08 -8.32 21.66
N ALA A 623 15.74 -9.61 21.74
CA ALA A 623 14.53 -10.07 22.41
C ALA A 623 14.54 -9.76 23.92
N ALA A 624 15.70 -9.94 24.58
CA ALA A 624 15.89 -9.62 26.01
C ALA A 624 15.70 -8.11 26.25
N ARG A 625 16.23 -7.24 25.39
CA ARG A 625 15.97 -5.79 25.48
C ARG A 625 14.48 -5.47 25.37
N VAL A 626 13.75 -6.08 24.43
CA VAL A 626 12.28 -5.89 24.32
C VAL A 626 11.58 -6.37 25.60
N ALA A 627 12.03 -7.48 26.19
CA ALA A 627 11.48 -8.00 27.44
C ALA A 627 11.71 -7.02 28.62
N GLU A 628 12.90 -6.42 28.68
CA GLU A 628 13.26 -5.43 29.70
C GLU A 628 12.49 -4.12 29.53
N ASP A 629 12.55 -3.53 28.33
CA ASP A 629 11.90 -2.25 28.00
C ASP A 629 10.38 -2.27 28.23
N ARG A 630 9.76 -3.43 27.97
CA ARG A 630 8.32 -3.64 28.12
C ARG A 630 7.91 -4.34 29.41
N ARG A 631 8.87 -4.70 30.27
CA ARG A 631 8.66 -5.42 31.53
C ARG A 631 7.89 -6.74 31.35
N LEU A 632 8.37 -7.57 30.42
CA LEU A 632 7.74 -8.84 30.04
C LEU A 632 8.58 -10.04 30.55
N PRO A 633 8.47 -10.44 31.81
CA PRO A 633 9.31 -11.50 32.41
C PRO A 633 9.14 -12.86 31.71
N ARG A 634 7.94 -13.16 31.15
CA ARG A 634 7.74 -14.42 30.43
C ARG A 634 8.51 -14.44 29.10
N LEU A 635 8.66 -13.29 28.42
CA LEU A 635 9.49 -13.21 27.21
C LEU A 635 10.98 -13.43 27.55
N ASP A 636 11.46 -12.85 28.65
CA ASP A 636 12.83 -13.05 29.12
C ASP A 636 13.11 -14.52 29.45
N LEU A 637 12.14 -15.20 30.08
CA LEU A 637 12.21 -16.64 30.34
C LEU A 637 12.29 -17.45 29.03
N VAL A 638 11.47 -17.16 28.04
CA VAL A 638 11.52 -17.83 26.73
C VAL A 638 12.88 -17.60 26.04
N VAL A 639 13.42 -16.41 26.14
CA VAL A 639 14.78 -16.09 25.64
C VAL A 639 15.85 -16.92 26.36
N THR A 640 15.71 -17.07 27.67
CA THR A 640 16.66 -17.88 28.48
C THR A 640 16.61 -19.36 28.08
N ILE A 641 15.40 -19.93 27.90
CA ILE A 641 15.23 -21.31 27.43
C ILE A 641 15.87 -21.48 26.04
N LEU A 642 15.65 -20.53 25.13
CA LEU A 642 16.24 -20.55 23.80
C LEU A 642 17.77 -20.46 23.84
N ARG A 643 18.35 -19.67 24.73
CA ARG A 643 19.82 -19.61 24.93
C ARG A 643 20.38 -20.94 25.40
N VAL A 644 19.72 -21.61 26.33
CA VAL A 644 20.11 -22.97 26.74
C VAL A 644 20.13 -23.92 25.55
N GLU A 645 19.09 -23.90 24.74
CA GLU A 645 18.97 -24.72 23.51
C GLU A 645 20.11 -24.43 22.52
N LEU A 646 20.28 -23.16 22.11
CA LEU A 646 21.26 -22.77 21.10
C LEU A 646 22.71 -23.02 21.53
N LEU A 647 23.03 -22.73 22.79
CA LEU A 647 24.36 -23.00 23.37
C LEU A 647 24.66 -24.49 23.44
N THR A 648 23.64 -25.30 23.77
CA THR A 648 23.78 -26.77 23.82
C THR A 648 24.01 -27.31 22.39
N LEU A 649 23.22 -26.89 21.42
CA LEU A 649 23.38 -27.30 20.01
C LEU A 649 24.72 -26.89 19.40
N ALA A 650 25.31 -25.80 19.91
CA ALA A 650 26.63 -25.33 19.49
C ALA A 650 27.79 -26.00 20.25
N GLY A 651 27.48 -26.88 21.21
CA GLY A 651 28.51 -27.53 22.05
C GLY A 651 29.12 -26.65 23.16
N ALA A 652 28.59 -25.45 23.38
CA ALA A 652 29.05 -24.53 24.44
C ALA A 652 28.45 -24.88 25.80
N LEU A 653 28.68 -26.12 26.29
CA LEU A 653 27.98 -26.73 27.42
C LEU A 653 28.13 -25.94 28.73
N GLY A 654 29.31 -25.35 28.99
CA GLY A 654 29.52 -24.52 30.19
C GLY A 654 28.65 -23.27 30.22
N ALA A 655 28.49 -22.61 29.07
CA ALA A 655 27.61 -21.44 28.93
C ALA A 655 26.13 -21.83 28.97
N ALA A 656 25.77 -22.98 28.39
CA ALA A 656 24.43 -23.54 28.48
C ALA A 656 24.03 -23.85 29.93
N GLU A 657 24.91 -24.45 30.69
CA GLU A 657 24.71 -24.75 32.14
C GLU A 657 24.54 -23.45 32.95
N GLN A 658 25.32 -22.43 32.64
CA GLN A 658 25.18 -21.12 33.29
C GLN A 658 23.82 -20.50 32.98
N ALA A 659 23.36 -20.54 31.70
CA ALA A 659 22.06 -20.05 31.34
C ALA A 659 20.92 -20.86 31.98
N ALA A 660 21.08 -22.18 32.10
CA ALA A 660 20.10 -23.06 32.73
C ALA A 660 19.89 -22.76 34.24
N ARG A 661 20.91 -22.26 34.95
CA ARG A 661 20.79 -21.84 36.38
C ARG A 661 19.85 -20.65 36.58
N ALA A 662 19.58 -19.86 35.53
CA ALA A 662 18.62 -18.75 35.57
C ALA A 662 17.16 -19.20 35.39
N LEU A 663 16.92 -20.46 35.08
CA LEU A 663 15.56 -20.99 34.92
C LEU A 663 14.87 -21.17 36.28
N PRO A 664 13.55 -20.98 36.37
CA PRO A 664 12.80 -21.16 37.62
C PRO A 664 12.89 -22.61 38.15
N GLY A 665 12.85 -22.77 39.47
CA GLY A 665 12.62 -24.06 40.10
C GLY A 665 11.17 -24.52 40.06
N GLU A 666 10.87 -25.66 40.72
CA GLU A 666 9.52 -26.20 40.81
C GLU A 666 8.54 -25.15 41.36
N GLY A 667 7.43 -24.97 40.64
CA GLY A 667 6.35 -24.03 41.00
C GLY A 667 6.53 -22.58 40.53
N GLY A 668 7.71 -22.18 39.98
CA GLY A 668 7.99 -20.83 39.50
C GLY A 668 7.61 -20.56 38.02
N TRP A 669 6.98 -21.50 37.33
CA TRP A 669 6.70 -21.43 35.91
C TRP A 669 5.43 -20.64 35.61
N PRO A 670 5.47 -19.66 34.66
CA PRO A 670 4.30 -18.86 34.30
C PRO A 670 3.21 -19.66 33.60
N THR A 671 3.60 -20.61 32.72
CA THR A 671 2.68 -21.55 32.09
C THR A 671 3.27 -22.95 31.98
N ARG A 672 2.43 -23.95 31.72
CA ARG A 672 2.87 -25.33 31.48
C ARG A 672 3.77 -25.46 30.23
N ARG A 673 3.58 -24.57 29.27
CA ARG A 673 4.32 -24.56 28.00
C ARG A 673 5.81 -24.21 28.26
N GLU A 674 6.09 -23.08 28.87
CA GLU A 674 7.49 -22.68 29.15
C GLU A 674 8.20 -23.74 30.02
N MET A 675 7.49 -24.36 30.97
CA MET A 675 8.02 -25.46 31.74
C MET A 675 8.43 -26.64 30.85
N ARG A 676 7.56 -27.10 29.96
CA ARG A 676 7.82 -28.21 29.05
C ARG A 676 8.94 -27.91 28.04
N ASP A 677 8.93 -26.68 27.44
CA ASP A 677 9.98 -26.24 26.53
C ASP A 677 11.35 -26.22 27.27
N ALA A 678 11.39 -25.79 28.52
CA ALA A 678 12.59 -25.83 29.34
C ALA A 678 13.02 -27.27 29.66
N GLN A 679 12.10 -28.18 29.95
CA GLN A 679 12.40 -29.62 30.16
C GLN A 679 13.08 -30.23 28.94
N VAL A 680 12.60 -29.91 27.72
CA VAL A 680 13.24 -30.37 26.47
C VAL A 680 14.63 -29.78 26.32
N ALA A 681 14.82 -28.48 26.57
CA ALA A 681 16.13 -27.83 26.48
C ALA A 681 17.13 -28.39 27.50
N LEU A 682 16.67 -28.63 28.74
CA LEU A 682 17.52 -29.25 29.80
C LEU A 682 17.82 -30.72 29.47
N ALA A 683 16.87 -31.49 29.00
CA ALA A 683 17.13 -32.87 28.61
C ALA A 683 18.17 -32.96 27.46
N ARG A 684 18.11 -32.03 26.49
CA ARG A 684 19.13 -31.92 25.44
C ARG A 684 20.51 -31.59 26.01
N LEU A 685 20.57 -30.69 27.00
CA LEU A 685 21.83 -30.35 27.69
C LEU A 685 22.39 -31.57 28.43
N ARG A 686 21.57 -32.27 29.22
CA ARG A 686 21.99 -33.52 29.94
C ARG A 686 22.47 -34.59 28.97
N LEU A 687 21.80 -34.77 27.86
CA LEU A 687 22.21 -35.72 26.84
C LEU A 687 23.59 -35.38 26.25
N GLN A 688 23.87 -34.12 25.96
CA GLN A 688 25.19 -33.67 25.47
C GLN A 688 26.29 -33.73 26.53
N GLN A 689 25.91 -33.77 27.79
CA GLN A 689 26.84 -34.01 28.94
C GLN A 689 27.10 -35.51 29.19
N GLY A 690 26.44 -36.41 28.46
CA GLY A 690 26.53 -37.84 28.62
C GLY A 690 25.56 -38.45 29.65
N GLU A 691 24.66 -37.65 30.20
CA GLU A 691 23.69 -38.03 31.24
C GLU A 691 22.39 -38.55 30.62
N SER A 692 22.46 -39.57 29.78
CA SER A 692 21.33 -40.09 28.98
C SER A 692 20.15 -40.59 29.84
N ASP A 693 20.37 -41.17 31.00
CA ASP A 693 19.29 -41.61 31.89
C ASP A 693 18.53 -40.44 32.52
N GLU A 694 19.21 -39.34 32.82
CA GLU A 694 18.58 -38.13 33.30
C GLU A 694 17.72 -37.51 32.21
N ALA A 695 18.24 -37.37 30.97
CA ALA A 695 17.49 -36.89 29.80
C ALA A 695 16.24 -37.74 29.58
N ARG A 696 16.33 -39.09 29.65
CA ARG A 696 15.16 -39.97 29.51
C ARG A 696 14.11 -39.72 30.60
N ARG A 697 14.51 -39.57 31.87
CA ARG A 697 13.57 -39.32 32.98
C ARG A 697 12.77 -38.03 32.75
N LEU A 698 13.42 -36.96 32.36
CA LEU A 698 12.79 -35.66 32.06
C LEU A 698 11.75 -35.75 30.94
N LEU A 699 11.99 -36.58 29.91
CA LEU A 699 11.20 -36.60 28.70
C LEU A 699 10.09 -37.66 28.74
N LEU A 700 10.24 -38.81 29.42
CA LEU A 700 9.22 -39.87 29.47
C LEU A 700 7.91 -39.38 30.08
N ASP A 701 7.98 -38.63 31.16
CA ASP A 701 6.78 -38.03 31.78
C ASP A 701 6.14 -36.99 30.85
N LEU A 702 6.94 -36.14 30.20
CA LEU A 702 6.47 -35.15 29.28
C LEU A 702 5.78 -35.77 28.06
N VAL A 703 6.36 -36.79 27.43
CA VAL A 703 5.79 -37.48 26.27
C VAL A 703 4.46 -38.16 26.62
N SER A 704 4.34 -38.79 27.81
CA SER A 704 3.11 -39.44 28.26
C SER A 704 1.92 -38.47 28.39
N HIS A 705 2.20 -37.19 28.72
CA HIS A 705 1.21 -36.14 28.92
C HIS A 705 0.97 -35.26 27.68
N THR A 706 1.66 -35.49 26.55
CA THR A 706 1.52 -34.72 25.31
C THR A 706 0.81 -35.48 24.20
N GLN A 707 -0.08 -36.40 24.56
CA GLN A 707 -0.88 -37.19 23.58
C GLN A 707 -2.05 -36.40 22.99
N ASP A 708 -2.44 -35.28 23.60
CA ASP A 708 -3.49 -34.39 23.09
C ASP A 708 -2.96 -33.38 22.07
N ASP A 709 -3.78 -33.03 21.07
CA ASP A 709 -3.53 -32.02 19.99
C ASP A 709 -3.02 -30.66 20.47
N ASP A 710 -3.09 -30.38 21.77
CA ASP A 710 -2.89 -29.04 22.32
C ASP A 710 -1.40 -28.67 22.52
N ASP A 711 -0.44 -29.62 22.36
CA ASP A 711 0.99 -29.36 22.55
C ASP A 711 1.89 -30.15 21.57
N ALA A 712 1.41 -30.32 20.34
CA ALA A 712 2.04 -31.19 19.35
C ALA A 712 3.51 -30.82 19.05
N LEU A 713 3.86 -29.53 19.06
CA LEU A 713 5.23 -29.08 18.75
C LEU A 713 6.22 -29.41 19.84
N THR A 714 5.89 -29.18 21.11
CA THR A 714 6.75 -29.51 22.24
C THR A 714 6.85 -31.02 22.39
N GLY A 715 5.73 -31.73 22.22
CA GLY A 715 5.69 -33.20 22.21
C GLY A 715 6.54 -33.82 21.09
N LEU A 716 6.59 -33.22 19.90
CA LEU A 716 7.48 -33.64 18.82
C LEU A 716 8.96 -33.45 19.22
N SER A 717 9.34 -32.25 19.70
CA SER A 717 10.72 -31.98 20.11
C SER A 717 11.15 -32.92 21.25
N ALA A 718 10.26 -33.21 22.20
CA ALA A 718 10.53 -34.16 23.27
C ALA A 718 10.80 -35.59 22.73
N ARG A 719 10.01 -36.07 21.77
CA ARG A 719 10.21 -37.41 21.16
C ARG A 719 11.50 -37.49 20.36
N ILE A 720 11.90 -36.40 19.67
CA ILE A 720 13.17 -36.37 18.93
C ILE A 720 14.34 -36.55 19.90
N VAL A 721 14.39 -35.73 20.98
CA VAL A 721 15.47 -35.83 21.98
C VAL A 721 15.42 -37.13 22.77
N LEU A 722 14.22 -37.66 23.05
CA LEU A 722 14.04 -38.95 23.72
C LEU A 722 14.58 -40.11 22.86
N ALA A 723 14.39 -40.10 21.55
CA ALA A 723 14.94 -41.12 20.65
C ALA A 723 16.48 -41.12 20.69
N GLU A 724 17.13 -39.94 20.75
CA GLU A 724 18.57 -39.82 20.93
C GLU A 724 18.99 -40.34 22.29
N ALA A 725 18.30 -39.95 23.37
CA ALA A 725 18.60 -40.37 24.72
C ALA A 725 18.49 -41.89 24.94
N CYS A 726 17.45 -42.51 24.35
CA CYS A 726 17.30 -43.97 24.34
C CYS A 726 18.46 -44.69 23.62
N HIS A 727 18.87 -44.16 22.44
CA HIS A 727 20.00 -44.69 21.70
C HIS A 727 21.32 -44.58 22.46
N ALA A 728 21.60 -43.41 23.06
CA ALA A 728 22.79 -43.17 23.87
C ALA A 728 22.79 -44.02 25.14
N GLY A 729 21.62 -44.31 25.72
CA GLY A 729 21.46 -45.22 26.88
C GLY A 729 21.41 -46.69 26.52
N HIS A 730 21.90 -47.10 25.34
CA HIS A 730 21.97 -48.46 24.87
C HIS A 730 20.63 -49.19 24.68
N ASP A 731 19.53 -48.44 24.48
CA ASP A 731 18.21 -48.96 24.15
C ASP A 731 17.76 -48.56 22.72
N PRO A 732 18.37 -49.13 21.66
CA PRO A 732 18.08 -48.73 20.30
C PRO A 732 16.70 -49.17 19.81
N ALA A 733 16.04 -50.10 20.49
CA ALA A 733 14.68 -50.51 20.14
C ALA A 733 13.67 -49.44 20.54
N ALA A 734 13.74 -48.97 21.79
CA ALA A 734 12.93 -47.85 22.25
C ALA A 734 13.22 -46.57 21.45
N GLY A 735 14.51 -46.31 21.12
CA GLY A 735 14.91 -45.19 20.29
C GLY A 735 14.29 -45.20 18.89
N MET A 736 14.18 -46.41 18.25
CA MET A 736 13.54 -46.60 16.96
C MET A 736 12.04 -46.34 17.03
N GLU A 737 11.35 -46.92 18.02
CA GLU A 737 9.91 -46.76 18.20
C GLU A 737 9.54 -45.29 18.39
N THR A 738 10.28 -44.58 19.27
CA THR A 738 10.09 -43.14 19.48
C THR A 738 10.39 -42.30 18.26
N LEU A 739 11.42 -42.67 17.45
CA LEU A 739 11.72 -41.99 16.18
C LEU A 739 10.61 -42.19 15.15
N ILE A 740 10.01 -43.37 15.05
CA ILE A 740 8.88 -43.64 14.16
C ILE A 740 7.65 -42.83 14.59
N GLU A 741 7.35 -42.75 15.88
CA GLU A 741 6.28 -41.90 16.40
C GLU A 741 6.51 -40.40 16.07
N ALA A 742 7.73 -39.89 16.31
CA ALA A 742 8.09 -38.54 15.99
C ALA A 742 7.95 -38.24 14.48
N ALA A 743 8.44 -39.16 13.63
CA ALA A 743 8.38 -38.99 12.18
C ALA A 743 6.94 -39.07 11.65
N SER A 744 6.09 -39.93 12.22
CA SER A 744 4.69 -40.01 11.88
C SER A 744 3.94 -38.72 12.20
N LEU A 745 4.16 -38.17 13.36
CA LEU A 745 3.59 -36.86 13.76
C LEU A 745 4.07 -35.71 12.86
N ALA A 746 5.35 -35.73 12.50
CA ALA A 746 5.92 -34.73 11.62
C ALA A 746 5.41 -34.79 10.19
N LEU A 747 5.19 -35.99 9.66
CA LEU A 747 4.62 -36.20 8.32
C LEU A 747 3.20 -35.66 8.23
N GLU A 748 2.36 -35.88 9.23
CA GLU A 748 0.99 -35.37 9.28
C GLU A 748 0.95 -33.83 9.14
N HIS A 749 1.97 -33.13 9.65
CA HIS A 749 1.99 -31.67 9.76
C HIS A 749 3.07 -30.98 8.92
N ASP A 750 3.84 -31.70 8.08
CA ASP A 750 4.96 -31.20 7.27
C ASP A 750 6.05 -30.49 8.12
N LEU A 751 6.38 -31.07 9.30
CA LEU A 751 7.33 -30.53 10.26
C LEU A 751 8.73 -31.12 10.02
N VAL A 752 9.57 -30.45 9.23
CA VAL A 752 10.89 -30.95 8.84
C VAL A 752 12.02 -30.37 9.70
N GLU A 753 11.95 -29.06 9.95
CA GLU A 753 13.05 -28.34 10.63
C GLU A 753 13.37 -28.83 12.05
N PRO A 754 12.39 -29.27 12.90
CA PRO A 754 12.72 -29.84 14.20
C PRO A 754 13.73 -30.99 14.18
N PHE A 755 13.73 -31.81 13.14
CA PHE A 755 14.69 -32.91 12.95
C PHE A 755 16.04 -32.42 12.40
N VAL A 756 16.01 -31.45 11.48
CA VAL A 756 17.22 -30.93 10.84
C VAL A 756 18.03 -30.08 11.85
N ALA A 757 17.34 -29.39 12.76
CA ALA A 757 17.95 -28.53 13.77
C ALA A 757 18.78 -29.29 14.81
N GLU A 758 18.53 -30.59 15.05
CA GLU A 758 19.28 -31.39 16.07
C GLU A 758 20.75 -31.68 15.66
N GLY A 759 21.13 -31.43 14.43
CA GLY A 759 22.52 -31.46 14.03
C GLY A 759 23.05 -32.85 13.61
N GLU A 760 24.39 -33.03 13.71
CA GLU A 760 25.07 -34.23 13.20
C GLU A 760 24.82 -35.49 14.05
N SER A 761 24.77 -35.33 15.37
CA SER A 761 24.51 -36.44 16.32
C SER A 761 23.21 -37.15 15.98
N PHE A 762 22.14 -36.38 15.74
CA PHE A 762 20.85 -36.95 15.36
C PHE A 762 20.90 -37.62 13.98
N ARG A 763 21.59 -37.01 13.03
CA ARG A 763 21.75 -37.63 11.71
C ARG A 763 22.52 -38.97 11.79
N ASP A 764 23.52 -39.07 12.62
CA ASP A 764 24.25 -40.34 12.86
C ASP A 764 23.37 -41.38 13.54
N LEU A 765 22.51 -40.96 14.45
CA LEU A 765 21.46 -41.81 15.02
C LEU A 765 20.56 -42.40 13.90
N VAL A 766 19.98 -41.53 13.09
CA VAL A 766 19.08 -41.95 11.99
C VAL A 766 19.79 -42.91 11.03
N ARG A 767 21.05 -42.58 10.64
CA ARG A 767 21.86 -43.46 9.78
C ARG A 767 22.15 -44.81 10.45
N ALA A 768 22.44 -44.79 11.75
CA ALA A 768 22.72 -46.03 12.51
C ALA A 768 21.51 -46.93 12.63
N LEU A 769 20.33 -46.36 12.95
CA LEU A 769 19.05 -47.09 13.02
C LEU A 769 18.65 -47.64 11.64
N MET A 770 18.76 -46.87 10.58
CA MET A 770 18.43 -47.32 9.21
C MET A 770 19.36 -48.45 8.73
N ARG A 771 20.65 -48.43 9.10
CA ARG A 771 21.60 -49.52 8.77
C ARG A 771 21.37 -50.78 9.54
N ARG A 772 21.02 -50.71 10.81
CA ARG A 772 20.86 -51.86 11.73
C ARG A 772 19.60 -52.65 11.46
N SER A 773 18.50 -52.00 11.11
CA SER A 773 17.19 -52.59 10.97
C SER A 773 16.83 -52.96 9.52
N GLY A 774 17.61 -52.51 8.54
CA GLY A 774 17.26 -52.56 7.13
C GLY A 774 16.10 -51.59 6.77
N LEU A 775 16.08 -51.14 5.50
CA LEU A 775 15.03 -50.25 5.00
C LEU A 775 13.60 -50.87 5.08
N ALA A 776 13.52 -52.19 5.24
CA ALA A 776 12.24 -52.92 5.30
C ALA A 776 11.49 -52.78 6.64
N THR A 777 12.12 -52.25 7.67
CA THR A 777 11.54 -52.15 9.04
C THR A 777 10.83 -50.79 9.25
N PHE A 778 11.17 -49.76 8.47
CA PHE A 778 10.45 -48.50 8.49
C PHE A 778 9.31 -48.51 7.48
N PRO A 779 8.14 -47.97 7.80
CA PRO A 779 7.13 -47.64 6.80
C PRO A 779 7.73 -46.80 5.70
N SER A 780 7.32 -47.00 4.45
CA SER A 780 7.95 -46.38 3.26
C SER A 780 7.94 -44.88 3.24
N ASP A 781 6.90 -44.28 3.79
CA ASP A 781 6.69 -42.82 3.94
C ASP A 781 7.61 -42.23 5.01
N ILE A 782 7.78 -42.92 6.13
CA ILE A 782 8.72 -42.54 7.19
C ILE A 782 10.16 -42.61 6.69
N ALA A 783 10.51 -43.70 5.99
CA ALA A 783 11.84 -43.86 5.39
C ALA A 783 12.14 -42.71 4.39
N ALA A 784 11.17 -42.35 3.55
CA ALA A 784 11.28 -41.25 2.61
C ALA A 784 11.46 -39.88 3.34
N PHE A 785 10.69 -39.66 4.41
CA PHE A 785 10.80 -38.49 5.26
C PHE A 785 12.18 -38.36 5.91
N LEU A 786 12.67 -39.42 6.57
CA LEU A 786 13.98 -39.43 7.21
C LEU A 786 15.14 -39.24 6.20
N ASN A 787 15.02 -39.79 5.00
CA ASN A 787 15.95 -39.52 3.91
C ASN A 787 15.94 -38.03 3.50
N ARG A 788 14.76 -37.40 3.44
CA ARG A 788 14.64 -35.95 3.22
C ARG A 788 15.33 -35.14 4.32
N VAL A 789 15.13 -35.49 5.58
CA VAL A 789 15.82 -34.87 6.74
C VAL A 789 17.34 -34.99 6.61
N LEU A 790 17.86 -36.20 6.29
CA LEU A 790 19.30 -36.42 6.09
C LEU A 790 19.88 -35.57 4.94
N ALA A 791 19.12 -35.43 3.84
CA ALA A 791 19.54 -34.64 2.67
C ALA A 791 19.62 -33.14 3.00
N LEU A 792 18.67 -32.62 3.77
CA LEU A 792 18.61 -31.20 4.16
C LEU A 792 19.65 -30.85 5.22
N GLY A 793 20.07 -31.81 6.04
CA GLY A 793 21.06 -31.62 7.10
C GLY A 793 22.52 -31.77 6.66
N GLY A 794 22.80 -32.46 5.55
CA GLY A 794 24.15 -32.89 5.11
C GLY A 794 24.92 -31.93 4.19
N GLY A 795 24.38 -30.81 3.82
CA GLY A 795 25.03 -29.83 2.96
C GLY A 795 25.34 -28.54 3.66
N GLY A 796 26.64 -28.15 3.70
CA GLY A 796 27.00 -26.78 4.02
C GLY A 796 26.27 -25.79 3.11
N LEU A 797 25.86 -24.72 3.69
CA LEU A 797 25.45 -23.36 3.22
C LEU A 797 25.08 -23.09 1.73
N GLU A 798 24.76 -24.11 0.90
CA GLU A 798 24.35 -23.83 -0.46
C GLU A 798 23.06 -24.57 -0.87
N ARG A 799 22.09 -23.74 -1.20
CA ARG A 799 20.88 -23.93 -2.00
C ARG A 799 19.59 -24.38 -1.32
N PRO A 800 18.79 -23.43 -0.86
CA PRO A 800 17.35 -23.63 -0.71
C PRO A 800 16.62 -23.11 -1.95
N GLY A 801 15.80 -23.94 -2.54
CA GLY A 801 14.84 -23.56 -3.58
C GLY A 801 15.31 -23.76 -5.04
N LEU A 802 16.52 -23.36 -5.40
CA LEU A 802 17.06 -23.53 -6.77
C LEU A 802 17.55 -24.94 -7.08
N GLY A 803 17.92 -25.75 -6.06
CA GLY A 803 18.38 -27.11 -6.24
C GLY A 803 17.30 -28.20 -6.34
N LEU A 804 16.05 -27.87 -6.00
CA LEU A 804 14.91 -28.81 -6.12
C LEU A 804 14.39 -28.90 -7.55
N LEU A 805 14.41 -27.81 -8.29
CA LEU A 805 13.96 -27.75 -9.67
C LEU A 805 15.16 -27.63 -10.60
N SER A 806 15.20 -28.49 -11.62
CA SER A 806 16.18 -28.38 -12.69
C SER A 806 15.91 -27.11 -13.52
N GLU A 807 16.90 -26.59 -14.27
CA GLU A 807 16.70 -25.46 -15.19
C GLU A 807 15.51 -25.67 -16.15
N ARG A 808 15.29 -26.92 -16.58
CA ARG A 808 14.14 -27.29 -17.40
C ARG A 808 12.81 -27.20 -16.64
N GLU A 809 12.77 -27.59 -15.36
CA GLU A 809 11.58 -27.49 -14.51
C GLU A 809 11.29 -26.04 -14.15
N LEU A 810 12.32 -25.21 -13.94
CA LEU A 810 12.19 -23.74 -13.76
C LEU A 810 11.64 -23.07 -15.01
N GLY A 811 12.14 -23.44 -16.20
CA GLY A 811 11.61 -22.94 -17.45
C GLY A 811 10.15 -23.34 -17.69
N VAL A 812 9.77 -24.57 -17.36
CA VAL A 812 8.37 -25.03 -17.41
C VAL A 812 7.51 -24.23 -16.43
N LEU A 813 7.99 -23.99 -15.21
CA LEU A 813 7.29 -23.26 -14.16
C LEU A 813 7.08 -21.77 -14.53
N ALA A 814 8.08 -21.13 -15.11
CA ALA A 814 7.97 -19.75 -15.58
C ALA A 814 6.90 -19.59 -16.68
N LEU A 815 6.88 -20.52 -17.65
CA LEU A 815 5.88 -20.52 -18.71
C LEU A 815 4.49 -20.91 -18.18
N MET A 816 4.42 -21.74 -17.14
CA MET A 816 3.17 -22.00 -16.41
C MET A 816 2.63 -20.74 -15.73
N ALA A 817 3.49 -19.92 -15.14
CA ALA A 817 3.13 -18.67 -14.50
C ALA A 817 2.67 -17.61 -15.52
N ALA A 818 3.26 -17.61 -16.71
CA ALA A 818 2.83 -16.80 -17.85
C ALA A 818 1.48 -17.27 -18.47
N GLY A 819 0.86 -18.34 -17.94
CA GLY A 819 -0.44 -18.82 -18.39
C GLY A 819 -0.42 -19.73 -19.62
N HIS A 820 0.76 -20.16 -20.10
CA HIS A 820 0.91 -20.97 -21.31
C HIS A 820 0.36 -22.40 -21.10
N ARG A 821 -0.37 -22.94 -22.08
CA ARG A 821 -0.83 -24.33 -22.08
C ARG A 821 0.32 -25.30 -22.39
N ASN A 822 0.23 -26.57 -22.00
CA ASN A 822 1.31 -27.55 -22.19
C ASN A 822 1.82 -27.62 -23.64
N LYS A 823 0.94 -27.49 -24.63
CA LYS A 823 1.29 -27.47 -26.07
C LYS A 823 2.12 -26.21 -26.45
N GLN A 824 1.84 -25.08 -25.80
CA GLN A 824 2.64 -23.85 -25.98
C GLN A 824 4.00 -23.98 -25.29
N ILE A 825 4.03 -24.47 -24.05
CA ILE A 825 5.27 -24.75 -23.29
C ILE A 825 6.18 -25.71 -24.09
N ALA A 826 5.59 -26.74 -24.68
CA ALA A 826 6.33 -27.69 -25.51
C ALA A 826 7.01 -27.02 -26.71
N ARG A 827 6.30 -26.10 -27.38
CA ARG A 827 6.82 -25.33 -28.50
C ARG A 827 7.92 -24.36 -28.06
N ASP A 828 7.70 -23.63 -26.97
CA ASP A 828 8.61 -22.59 -26.47
C ASP A 828 9.94 -23.18 -25.96
N LEU A 829 9.89 -24.40 -25.39
CA LEU A 829 11.07 -25.10 -24.89
C LEU A 829 11.68 -26.12 -25.89
N GLY A 830 11.11 -26.26 -27.08
CA GLY A 830 11.59 -27.20 -28.11
C GLY A 830 11.51 -28.67 -27.71
N ILE A 831 10.51 -29.09 -26.93
CA ILE A 831 10.30 -30.46 -26.41
C ILE A 831 8.90 -30.98 -26.74
N THR A 832 8.64 -32.27 -26.52
CA THR A 832 7.31 -32.86 -26.75
C THR A 832 6.34 -32.51 -25.61
N GLU A 833 5.02 -32.50 -25.89
CA GLU A 833 4.01 -32.29 -24.86
C GLU A 833 4.04 -33.39 -23.77
N ALA A 834 4.41 -34.61 -24.14
CA ALA A 834 4.63 -35.70 -23.20
C ALA A 834 5.77 -35.41 -22.22
N THR A 835 6.88 -34.79 -22.72
CA THR A 835 8.02 -34.38 -21.91
C THR A 835 7.63 -33.21 -20.97
N VAL A 836 6.80 -32.27 -21.43
CA VAL A 836 6.25 -31.20 -20.57
C VAL A 836 5.42 -31.80 -19.43
N LYS A 837 4.53 -32.75 -19.71
CA LYS A 837 3.72 -33.44 -18.69
C LYS A 837 4.60 -34.17 -17.68
N PHE A 838 5.69 -34.79 -18.14
CA PHE A 838 6.68 -35.44 -17.26
C PHE A 838 7.36 -34.42 -16.33
N HIS A 839 7.83 -33.29 -16.88
CA HIS A 839 8.42 -32.22 -16.06
C HIS A 839 7.42 -31.61 -15.08
N ILE A 840 6.16 -31.41 -15.48
CA ILE A 840 5.09 -30.92 -14.59
C ILE A 840 4.82 -31.91 -13.45
N LYS A 841 4.77 -33.22 -13.74
CA LYS A 841 4.60 -34.26 -12.72
C LYS A 841 5.75 -34.24 -11.70
N ASN A 842 6.99 -34.14 -12.17
CA ASN A 842 8.17 -34.07 -11.30
C ASN A 842 8.20 -32.76 -10.51
N LEU A 843 7.86 -31.66 -11.13
CA LEU A 843 7.74 -30.33 -10.51
C LEU A 843 6.69 -30.35 -9.41
N PHE A 844 5.51 -30.95 -9.65
CA PHE A 844 4.46 -31.07 -8.64
C PHE A 844 4.89 -31.96 -7.47
N ALA A 845 5.58 -33.08 -7.75
CA ALA A 845 6.14 -33.94 -6.72
C ALA A 845 7.20 -33.22 -5.88
N LYS A 846 8.09 -32.43 -6.54
CA LYS A 846 9.15 -31.68 -5.88
C LYS A 846 8.63 -30.48 -5.08
N LEU A 847 7.55 -29.82 -5.54
CA LEU A 847 6.89 -28.71 -4.83
C LEU A 847 5.83 -29.20 -3.82
N GLY A 848 5.54 -30.51 -3.74
CA GLY A 848 4.52 -31.07 -2.85
C GLY A 848 3.08 -30.60 -3.16
N VAL A 849 2.78 -30.31 -4.44
CA VAL A 849 1.49 -29.76 -4.88
C VAL A 849 0.84 -30.67 -5.93
N SER A 850 -0.49 -30.62 -6.02
CA SER A 850 -1.25 -31.43 -7.00
C SER A 850 -1.96 -30.60 -8.07
N ARG A 851 -1.92 -29.26 -7.97
CA ARG A 851 -2.63 -28.34 -8.87
C ARG A 851 -1.71 -27.28 -9.44
N ARG A 852 -1.89 -26.97 -10.72
CA ARG A 852 -1.10 -25.99 -11.47
C ARG A 852 -1.10 -24.57 -10.82
N ALA A 853 -2.27 -24.09 -10.44
CA ALA A 853 -2.41 -22.76 -9.81
C ALA A 853 -1.66 -22.69 -8.47
N VAL A 854 -1.69 -23.79 -7.68
CA VAL A 854 -0.98 -23.87 -6.40
C VAL A 854 0.55 -23.89 -6.62
N ALA A 855 1.01 -24.59 -7.66
CA ALA A 855 2.44 -24.62 -8.02
C ALA A 855 2.95 -23.22 -8.39
N VAL A 856 2.21 -22.47 -9.19
CA VAL A 856 2.56 -21.10 -9.60
C VAL A 856 2.53 -20.13 -8.41
N SER A 857 1.50 -20.21 -7.57
CA SER A 857 1.38 -19.37 -6.37
C SER A 857 2.51 -19.64 -5.38
N LEU A 858 2.85 -20.90 -5.15
CA LEU A 858 3.95 -21.32 -4.28
C LEU A 858 5.31 -20.86 -4.83
N ALA A 859 5.53 -20.99 -6.13
CA ALA A 859 6.76 -20.56 -6.79
C ALA A 859 6.94 -19.02 -6.77
N SER A 860 5.85 -18.28 -6.92
CA SER A 860 5.86 -16.81 -6.76
C SER A 860 6.18 -16.42 -5.31
N ALA A 861 5.56 -17.09 -4.34
CA ALA A 861 5.85 -16.86 -2.92
C ALA A 861 7.29 -17.23 -2.52
N MET A 862 7.92 -18.16 -3.26
CA MET A 862 9.31 -18.58 -3.06
C MET A 862 10.32 -17.72 -3.84
N GLY A 863 9.89 -16.69 -4.58
CA GLY A 863 10.76 -15.85 -5.41
C GLY A 863 11.39 -16.57 -6.61
N LEU A 864 10.90 -17.75 -6.99
CA LEU A 864 11.47 -18.57 -8.07
C LEU A 864 11.14 -18.02 -9.47
N LEU A 865 10.20 -17.08 -9.58
CA LEU A 865 9.72 -16.51 -10.84
C LEU A 865 10.39 -15.17 -11.20
N GLU A 866 11.09 -14.51 -10.26
CA GLU A 866 11.72 -13.18 -10.48
C GLU A 866 13.12 -13.25 -11.09
N GLN A 867 13.72 -14.44 -11.25
CA GLN A 867 15.12 -14.61 -11.75
C GLN A 867 15.22 -15.29 -13.12
N SER A 868 14.16 -15.35 -13.90
CA SER A 868 14.26 -15.92 -15.25
C SER A 868 14.69 -14.86 -16.26
N PRO A 869 15.85 -15.01 -16.94
CA PRO A 869 16.21 -14.15 -18.06
C PRO A 869 15.18 -14.37 -19.18
N THR A 870 14.66 -13.28 -19.72
CA THR A 870 13.81 -13.25 -20.92
C THR A 870 14.49 -14.00 -22.07
N PRO A 871 13.88 -15.03 -22.67
CA PRO A 871 14.43 -15.64 -23.88
C PRO A 871 14.08 -14.76 -25.08
N GLY A 872 15.07 -14.09 -25.64
CA GLY A 872 14.85 -13.40 -26.91
C GLY A 872 15.78 -12.22 -27.18
N GLY A 873 17.00 -12.50 -27.56
CA GLY A 873 17.95 -11.51 -28.07
C GLY A 873 19.15 -12.20 -28.72
N GLY A 874 18.91 -12.96 -29.78
CA GLY A 874 19.98 -13.47 -30.62
C GLY A 874 20.73 -12.35 -31.29
N HIS A 875 21.89 -11.91 -30.75
CA HIS A 875 22.86 -11.12 -31.49
C HIS A 875 23.58 -12.02 -32.45
N LYS A 876 23.26 -11.87 -33.73
CA LYS A 876 24.19 -12.22 -34.83
C LYS A 876 25.45 -11.35 -34.70
N ARG A 877 26.58 -11.96 -34.38
CA ARG A 877 27.88 -11.42 -34.73
C ARG A 877 27.98 -11.50 -36.25
N GLY A 878 28.07 -10.38 -36.90
CA GLY A 878 28.56 -10.18 -38.27
C GLY A 878 29.72 -9.23 -38.19
N GLU A 879 30.82 -9.69 -38.69
CA GLU A 879 32.09 -8.99 -38.91
C GLU A 879 31.88 -7.73 -39.75
N LEU A 880 32.41 -6.59 -39.36
CA LEU A 880 33.38 -5.73 -39.95
C LEU A 880 33.51 -4.44 -39.18
#